data_ef8258e203d98977fb4f7ab49be18a6d
#
_entry.id   ef8258e203d98977fb4f7ab49be18a6d
#
_cell.length_a   1.000
_cell.length_b   1.000
_cell.length_c   1.000
_cell.angle_alpha   90.00
_cell.angle_beta   90.00
_cell.angle_gamma   90.00
#
_symmetry.space_group_name_H-M   'P 1'
#
loop_
_entity.id
_entity.type
_entity.pdbx_description
1 polymer ?
#
loop_
_entity_poly.entity_id
_entity_poly.type
_entity_poly.pdbx_seq_one_letter_code
_entity_poly.pdbx_strand_id
1 'polypeptide(L)'
;MTDLKNQDELIPVLPLRDVVVYPHMVIPLFVGRGMSIDALDAAIKQDKQVLLVAQKQADVDEPGFDDLYKVGTLANILQLLKLPDGTVKVLVEGSQRCSVIQYCEVDSYCAASVVELDDELNISEQEAEVLQRTAINSFDQYVKLNNKIPPEVLNSLSGIDDPSRLADTMAAHMALKVEEKQAMLEMVDVAKRLENLMTLMEGEVDILEMEKKIRGRVKKQMEKNQREYYLNEQMKAIQKELGEMDEASNEIEELEKKIAAAGMSAEAKTKATAELNKLKMMSPMSAEATVVRNYIDWMVNVPWKKKTKVRHDLKVAEEVLEAEHFGLEKVKERILEYLAVQQRVKALKGPILCLVGPPGVGKTSLGQSIARATNRKYLRMALGGVRDEAEIRGHRRTYIGSMPGKILQNLAKIKTRNPMFLLDEIDKMAADFRGDPASALLEVLDPEQNHTFADHYLEVDFDLSDVMFVATANTMNIPPALLDRMEIIRLAGYTEDEKINIAIRFLIPKQIKSNGLAESEIHISEGAVKDIVRYYTREAGVRGLEREISKICRKVVKDLLLKSKKSRTSITEKNLDKYLGVRRFSYGMAEDSDQIGQVTGLAWTEVGGELLTIETAVMPGKGKQLATGKLGDVMKESIEAAVTVARSRANILGIDSEVFQKSDIHIHVPEGATPKDGPSAGIGMCTAIISALTKIPVRADVAMTGEITLRGEVLPIGGLKEKLLAAHRGGVATVVIPAENEKDLAEIPENIKRNLAIKCVRWIDEVLELALQRIPTPLSPAELSDAAAAKVEVKQPGVVAH
;
A
#
# COMPACT_ATOMS: atom_id res chain seq x y z
N MET A 1 -4.97 54.53 6.65
CA MET A 1 -6.36 54.84 7.01
C MET A 1 -7.11 54.96 5.71
N THR A 2 -7.53 53.86 5.18
CA THR A 2 -8.36 53.77 3.97
C THR A 2 -9.49 52.83 4.34
N ASP A 3 -10.63 53.37 4.33
CA ASP A 3 -12.00 52.94 4.46
C ASP A 3 -12.30 51.43 4.64
N LEU A 4 -12.53 51.03 5.89
CA LEU A 4 -13.42 49.97 6.30
C LEU A 4 -14.87 50.38 6.02
N LYS A 5 -15.35 50.14 4.81
CA LYS A 5 -16.77 50.15 4.44
C LYS A 5 -16.98 48.97 3.48
N ASN A 6 -17.32 47.82 4.04
CA ASN A 6 -18.23 46.79 3.59
C ASN A 6 -17.98 45.56 4.48
N GLN A 7 -18.32 45.65 5.76
CA GLN A 7 -18.59 44.51 6.62
C GLN A 7 -20.11 44.32 6.60
N ASP A 8 -20.53 43.12 6.19
CA ASP A 8 -21.75 42.38 6.50
C ASP A 8 -22.62 41.90 5.31
N GLU A 9 -22.02 41.60 4.14
CA GLU A 9 -22.76 40.79 3.17
C GLU A 9 -22.19 39.35 3.22
N LEU A 10 -22.90 38.42 3.91
CA LEU A 10 -22.61 37.00 3.87
C LEU A 10 -23.06 36.42 2.53
N ILE A 11 -22.11 35.94 1.74
CA ILE A 11 -22.37 35.37 0.42
C ILE A 11 -22.56 33.85 0.55
N PRO A 12 -23.67 33.28 0.00
CA PRO A 12 -23.84 31.82 -0.03
C PRO A 12 -22.69 31.11 -0.76
N VAL A 13 -22.18 30.02 -0.20
CA VAL A 13 -21.05 29.25 -0.75
C VAL A 13 -21.55 27.97 -1.41
N LEU A 14 -21.02 27.71 -2.62
CA LEU A 14 -21.24 26.47 -3.35
C LEU A 14 -19.92 25.68 -3.44
N PRO A 15 -19.73 24.62 -2.63
CA PRO A 15 -18.57 23.76 -2.71
C PRO A 15 -18.57 22.92 -3.99
N LEU A 16 -17.47 22.98 -4.76
CA LEU A 16 -17.27 22.24 -6.00
C LEU A 16 -16.28 21.08 -5.78
N ARG A 17 -16.60 19.87 -6.27
CA ARG A 17 -15.79 18.65 -6.03
C ARG A 17 -14.49 18.61 -6.82
N ASP A 18 -14.62 18.85 -8.13
CA ASP A 18 -13.57 18.56 -9.13
C ASP A 18 -13.38 19.67 -10.15
N VAL A 19 -13.99 20.82 -9.90
CA VAL A 19 -13.97 21.96 -10.80
C VAL A 19 -13.52 23.21 -10.06
N VAL A 20 -12.61 23.95 -10.69
CA VAL A 20 -12.25 25.33 -10.30
C VAL A 20 -12.84 26.26 -11.35
N VAL A 21 -13.58 27.25 -10.93
CA VAL A 21 -14.21 28.25 -11.81
C VAL A 21 -13.38 29.53 -11.76
N TYR A 22 -13.01 30.04 -12.92
CA TYR A 22 -12.27 31.30 -13.02
C TYR A 22 -13.21 32.47 -13.35
N PRO A 23 -12.77 33.73 -13.14
CA PRO A 23 -13.49 34.91 -13.61
C PRO A 23 -13.80 34.83 -15.11
N HIS A 24 -14.94 35.37 -15.51
CA HIS A 24 -15.46 35.37 -16.90
C HIS A 24 -15.75 33.97 -17.50
N MET A 25 -15.65 32.90 -16.70
CA MET A 25 -16.00 31.55 -17.13
C MET A 25 -17.50 31.29 -16.97
N VAL A 26 -18.14 30.85 -18.03
CA VAL A 26 -19.57 30.43 -18.00
C VAL A 26 -19.61 28.90 -17.99
N ILE A 27 -20.16 28.31 -16.91
CA ILE A 27 -20.20 26.87 -16.76
C ILE A 27 -21.55 26.38 -16.22
N PRO A 28 -22.10 25.29 -16.76
CA PRO A 28 -23.23 24.61 -16.18
C PRO A 28 -22.77 23.68 -15.05
N LEU A 29 -23.32 23.84 -13.86
CA LEU A 29 -23.07 23.01 -12.69
C LEU A 29 -24.30 22.17 -12.37
N PHE A 30 -24.09 20.92 -11.93
CA PHE A 30 -25.15 20.03 -11.45
C PHE A 30 -25.04 19.89 -9.95
N VAL A 31 -26.03 20.39 -9.23
CA VAL A 31 -26.04 20.48 -7.77
C VAL A 31 -27.07 19.52 -7.22
N GLY A 32 -26.63 18.54 -6.43
CA GLY A 32 -27.50 17.51 -5.84
C GLY A 32 -27.48 17.48 -4.31
N ARG A 33 -26.55 18.21 -3.66
CA ARG A 33 -26.44 18.25 -2.20
C ARG A 33 -27.47 19.22 -1.61
N GLY A 34 -28.16 18.82 -0.52
CA GLY A 34 -29.16 19.65 0.16
C GLY A 34 -28.63 21.02 0.54
N MET A 35 -27.53 21.10 1.27
CA MET A 35 -26.87 22.37 1.66
C MET A 35 -26.53 23.27 0.47
N SER A 36 -26.10 22.68 -0.64
CA SER A 36 -25.77 23.44 -1.86
C SER A 36 -27.01 23.93 -2.60
N ILE A 37 -28.11 23.21 -2.54
CA ILE A 37 -29.43 23.64 -3.10
C ILE A 37 -29.98 24.78 -2.27
N ASP A 38 -29.91 24.69 -0.94
CA ASP A 38 -30.35 25.74 -0.04
C ASP A 38 -29.52 27.03 -0.21
N ALA A 39 -28.22 26.90 -0.43
CA ALA A 39 -27.33 28.02 -0.77
C ALA A 39 -27.75 28.71 -2.07
N LEU A 40 -28.11 27.96 -3.12
CA LEU A 40 -28.58 28.51 -4.38
C LEU A 40 -29.96 29.16 -4.24
N ASP A 41 -30.88 28.55 -3.48
CA ASP A 41 -32.21 29.15 -3.22
C ASP A 41 -32.07 30.42 -2.37
N ALA A 42 -31.07 30.51 -1.47
CA ALA A 42 -30.76 31.75 -0.74
C ALA A 42 -30.16 32.83 -1.66
N ALA A 43 -29.18 32.45 -2.52
CA ALA A 43 -28.54 33.35 -3.47
C ALA A 43 -29.55 33.98 -4.45
N ILE A 44 -30.57 33.24 -4.90
CA ILE A 44 -31.62 33.78 -5.81
C ILE A 44 -32.50 34.81 -5.13
N LYS A 45 -32.71 34.68 -3.84
CA LYS A 45 -33.54 35.64 -3.06
C LYS A 45 -32.79 36.93 -2.73
N GLN A 46 -31.47 36.89 -2.80
CA GLN A 46 -30.56 38.04 -2.68
C GLN A 46 -30.17 38.59 -4.07
N ASP A 47 -28.90 38.96 -4.24
CA ASP A 47 -28.40 39.59 -5.46
C ASP A 47 -28.05 38.61 -6.61
N LYS A 48 -28.45 37.33 -6.52
CA LYS A 48 -28.08 36.23 -7.43
C LYS A 48 -26.59 35.94 -7.51
N GLN A 49 -25.88 36.31 -6.47
CA GLN A 49 -24.46 36.03 -6.33
C GLN A 49 -24.22 34.80 -5.48
N VAL A 50 -23.22 34.01 -5.86
CA VAL A 50 -22.80 32.80 -5.14
C VAL A 50 -21.28 32.71 -5.17
N LEU A 51 -20.66 32.32 -4.09
CA LEU A 51 -19.23 32.08 -4.03
C LEU A 51 -18.97 30.62 -4.40
N LEU A 52 -18.21 30.42 -5.46
CA LEU A 52 -17.77 29.08 -5.90
C LEU A 52 -16.40 28.77 -5.32
N VAL A 53 -16.30 27.69 -4.55
CA VAL A 53 -15.05 27.27 -3.90
C VAL A 53 -14.81 25.80 -4.16
N ALA A 54 -13.60 25.44 -4.59
CA ALA A 54 -13.22 24.04 -4.78
C ALA A 54 -12.95 23.33 -3.44
N GLN A 55 -13.23 22.04 -3.41
CA GLN A 55 -12.86 21.16 -2.29
C GLN A 55 -11.40 20.70 -2.46
N LYS A 56 -10.70 20.53 -1.34
CA LYS A 56 -9.33 19.96 -1.32
C LYS A 56 -9.30 18.47 -1.65
N GLN A 57 -10.36 17.74 -1.31
CA GLN A 57 -10.52 16.32 -1.60
C GLN A 57 -11.89 16.06 -2.22
N ALA A 58 -11.91 15.47 -3.40
CA ALA A 58 -13.15 15.21 -4.14
C ALA A 58 -14.04 14.13 -3.50
N ASP A 59 -13.46 13.25 -2.66
CA ASP A 59 -14.13 12.09 -2.07
C ASP A 59 -15.03 12.44 -0.87
N VAL A 60 -14.93 13.66 -0.34
CA VAL A 60 -15.74 14.11 0.81
C VAL A 60 -17.12 14.53 0.34
N ASP A 61 -18.15 13.81 0.78
CA ASP A 61 -19.54 14.11 0.40
C ASP A 61 -20.10 15.36 1.09
N GLU A 62 -19.78 15.57 2.36
CA GLU A 62 -20.14 16.75 3.15
C GLU A 62 -18.87 17.45 3.65
N PRO A 63 -18.33 18.40 2.87
CA PRO A 63 -17.10 19.09 3.23
C PRO A 63 -17.31 20.04 4.41
N GLY A 64 -16.44 19.92 5.41
CA GLY A 64 -16.32 20.92 6.46
C GLY A 64 -15.57 22.17 5.95
N PHE A 65 -15.51 23.21 6.78
CA PHE A 65 -14.84 24.48 6.40
C PHE A 65 -13.35 24.30 6.14
N ASP A 66 -12.69 23.34 6.79
CA ASP A 66 -11.27 23.03 6.60
C ASP A 66 -10.99 22.27 5.28
N ASP A 67 -12.03 21.64 4.71
CA ASP A 67 -11.92 20.90 3.45
C ASP A 67 -12.06 21.80 2.21
N LEU A 68 -12.35 23.10 2.40
CA LEU A 68 -12.48 24.08 1.35
C LEU A 68 -11.21 24.90 1.19
N TYR A 69 -10.96 25.35 -0.04
CA TYR A 69 -9.89 26.33 -0.30
C TYR A 69 -10.30 27.71 0.19
N LYS A 70 -9.30 28.56 0.44
CA LYS A 70 -9.54 29.93 0.96
C LYS A 70 -9.76 30.98 -0.13
N VAL A 71 -9.49 30.65 -1.37
CA VAL A 71 -9.73 31.53 -2.52
C VAL A 71 -10.77 30.86 -3.41
N GLY A 72 -11.75 31.60 -3.78
CA GLY A 72 -12.83 31.18 -4.67
C GLY A 72 -13.17 32.27 -5.70
N THR A 73 -14.20 32.00 -6.49
CA THR A 73 -14.71 32.95 -7.49
C THR A 73 -16.14 33.34 -7.15
N LEU A 74 -16.37 34.63 -6.99
CA LEU A 74 -17.71 35.19 -6.92
C LEU A 74 -18.36 35.02 -8.29
N ALA A 75 -19.54 34.45 -8.34
CA ALA A 75 -20.23 34.16 -9.60
C ALA A 75 -21.67 34.64 -9.61
N ASN A 76 -22.14 35.06 -10.76
CA ASN A 76 -23.51 35.42 -10.99
C ASN A 76 -24.31 34.23 -11.53
N ILE A 77 -25.51 34.00 -10.99
CA ILE A 77 -26.42 32.96 -11.46
C ILE A 77 -27.19 33.49 -12.68
N LEU A 78 -26.89 32.94 -13.87
CA LEU A 78 -27.53 33.29 -15.13
C LEU A 78 -28.87 32.55 -15.32
N GLN A 79 -28.89 31.25 -15.03
CA GLN A 79 -30.06 30.40 -15.21
C GLN A 79 -30.07 29.27 -14.21
N LEU A 80 -31.23 28.91 -13.69
CA LEU A 80 -31.43 27.78 -12.83
C LEU A 80 -32.58 26.90 -13.33
N LEU A 81 -32.40 25.60 -13.38
CA LEU A 81 -33.38 24.62 -13.81
C LEU A 81 -33.43 23.47 -12.78
N LYS A 82 -34.54 23.28 -12.12
CA LYS A 82 -34.80 22.14 -11.22
C LYS A 82 -35.19 20.93 -12.07
N LEU A 83 -34.44 19.82 -11.90
CA LEU A 83 -34.68 18.57 -12.63
C LEU A 83 -35.62 17.64 -11.87
N PRO A 84 -36.29 16.68 -12.53
CA PRO A 84 -37.25 15.79 -11.90
C PRO A 84 -36.66 14.83 -10.85
N ASP A 85 -35.35 14.60 -10.89
CA ASP A 85 -34.59 13.75 -9.95
C ASP A 85 -34.18 14.48 -8.65
N GLY A 86 -34.60 15.75 -8.50
CA GLY A 86 -34.26 16.59 -7.36
C GLY A 86 -32.92 17.34 -7.49
N THR A 87 -32.15 17.10 -8.54
CA THR A 87 -30.92 17.87 -8.81
C THR A 87 -31.25 19.24 -9.43
N VAL A 88 -30.39 20.21 -9.20
CA VAL A 88 -30.48 21.54 -9.75
C VAL A 88 -29.37 21.77 -10.77
N LYS A 89 -29.73 22.04 -12.00
CA LYS A 89 -28.79 22.51 -13.01
C LYS A 89 -28.75 24.04 -12.96
N VAL A 90 -27.60 24.60 -12.65
CA VAL A 90 -27.39 26.04 -12.59
C VAL A 90 -26.32 26.46 -13.60
N LEU A 91 -26.56 27.51 -14.36
CA LEU A 91 -25.58 28.14 -15.21
C LEU A 91 -25.05 29.36 -14.46
N VAL A 92 -23.75 29.37 -14.21
CA VAL A 92 -23.06 30.42 -13.47
C VAL A 92 -22.00 31.09 -14.33
N GLU A 93 -21.78 32.37 -14.13
CA GLU A 93 -20.70 33.15 -14.73
C GLU A 93 -19.81 33.69 -13.59
N GLY A 94 -18.54 33.31 -13.61
CA GLY A 94 -17.54 33.84 -12.70
C GLY A 94 -17.34 35.33 -12.90
N SER A 95 -17.36 36.10 -11.82
CA SER A 95 -17.21 37.56 -11.83
C SER A 95 -15.81 37.97 -11.39
N GLN A 96 -15.47 37.72 -10.15
CA GLN A 96 -14.22 38.18 -9.53
C GLN A 96 -13.61 37.12 -8.60
N ARG A 97 -12.29 37.17 -8.40
CA ARG A 97 -11.61 36.40 -7.37
C ARG A 97 -11.91 36.96 -6.00
N CYS A 98 -12.11 36.06 -5.03
CA CYS A 98 -12.37 36.48 -3.66
C CYS A 98 -11.56 35.62 -2.69
N SER A 99 -10.98 36.24 -1.68
CA SER A 99 -10.42 35.55 -0.53
C SER A 99 -11.45 35.46 0.58
N VAL A 100 -11.62 34.27 1.13
CA VAL A 100 -12.55 34.02 2.23
C VAL A 100 -11.89 34.44 3.53
N ILE A 101 -12.48 35.38 4.23
CA ILE A 101 -12.07 35.80 5.57
C ILE A 101 -12.53 34.76 6.58
N GLN A 102 -13.81 34.40 6.54
CA GLN A 102 -14.43 33.46 7.46
C GLN A 102 -15.61 32.74 6.80
N TYR A 103 -15.69 31.43 7.02
CA TYR A 103 -16.86 30.63 6.71
C TYR A 103 -17.83 30.65 7.89
N CYS A 104 -19.12 30.70 7.61
CA CYS A 104 -20.21 30.67 8.59
C CYS A 104 -21.30 29.72 8.12
N GLU A 105 -21.92 29.03 9.05
CA GLU A 105 -23.14 28.24 8.78
C GLU A 105 -24.36 29.12 9.03
N VAL A 106 -25.22 29.25 8.05
CA VAL A 106 -26.45 30.05 8.13
C VAL A 106 -27.63 29.14 7.84
N ASP A 107 -28.47 28.87 8.83
CA ASP A 107 -29.59 27.94 8.76
C ASP A 107 -29.19 26.55 8.26
N SER A 108 -29.37 26.28 6.96
CA SER A 108 -29.09 24.97 6.34
C SER A 108 -28.02 25.02 5.25
N TYR A 109 -27.30 26.14 5.09
CA TYR A 109 -26.28 26.30 4.06
C TYR A 109 -25.03 27.01 4.55
N CYS A 110 -23.92 26.85 3.81
CA CYS A 110 -22.67 27.52 4.08
C CYS A 110 -22.65 28.91 3.43
N ALA A 111 -22.23 29.91 4.20
CA ALA A 111 -22.00 31.28 3.74
C ALA A 111 -20.59 31.73 4.10
N ALA A 112 -20.05 32.73 3.44
CA ALA A 112 -18.74 33.28 3.72
C ALA A 112 -18.75 34.81 3.66
N SER A 113 -17.92 35.42 4.51
CA SER A 113 -17.49 36.80 4.35
C SER A 113 -16.22 36.80 3.50
N VAL A 114 -16.20 37.60 2.44
CA VAL A 114 -15.13 37.62 1.45
C VAL A 114 -14.55 39.00 1.24
N VAL A 115 -13.31 39.04 0.74
CA VAL A 115 -12.66 40.24 0.23
C VAL A 115 -12.30 39.97 -1.23
N GLU A 116 -12.64 40.91 -2.09
CA GLU A 116 -12.27 40.86 -3.49
C GLU A 116 -10.74 40.95 -3.65
N LEU A 117 -10.20 40.14 -4.53
CA LEU A 117 -8.78 40.13 -4.89
C LEU A 117 -8.61 40.75 -6.26
N ASP A 118 -8.02 41.94 -6.31
CA ASP A 118 -7.69 42.61 -7.57
C ASP A 118 -6.43 41.96 -8.17
N ASP A 119 -6.46 41.78 -9.48
CA ASP A 119 -5.30 41.27 -10.21
C ASP A 119 -4.21 42.34 -10.27
N GLU A 120 -2.97 41.95 -9.97
CA GLU A 120 -1.79 42.79 -10.01
C GLU A 120 -0.98 42.54 -11.28
N LEU A 121 -0.72 43.59 -12.06
CA LEU A 121 0.16 43.52 -13.22
C LEU A 121 1.45 44.32 -12.93
N ASN A 122 2.46 43.61 -12.41
CA ASN A 122 3.72 44.21 -11.94
C ASN A 122 4.80 44.28 -13.03
N ILE A 123 4.40 44.31 -14.31
CA ILE A 123 5.30 44.39 -15.49
C ILE A 123 4.86 45.50 -16.44
N SER A 124 5.74 45.88 -17.36
CA SER A 124 5.44 46.89 -18.39
C SER A 124 4.44 46.37 -19.41
N GLU A 125 3.66 47.23 -20.05
CA GLU A 125 2.72 46.86 -21.13
C GLU A 125 3.39 46.08 -22.26
N GLN A 126 4.63 46.40 -22.59
CA GLN A 126 5.39 45.70 -23.64
C GLN A 126 5.76 44.30 -23.21
N GLU A 127 6.16 44.10 -21.96
CA GLU A 127 6.45 42.76 -21.41
C GLU A 127 5.17 41.91 -21.32
N ALA A 128 4.05 42.50 -20.92
CA ALA A 128 2.75 41.84 -20.89
C ALA A 128 2.33 41.34 -22.29
N GLU A 129 2.49 42.18 -23.33
CA GLU A 129 2.19 41.81 -24.71
C GLU A 129 3.06 40.64 -25.22
N VAL A 130 4.36 40.65 -24.86
CA VAL A 130 5.27 39.53 -25.19
C VAL A 130 4.88 38.23 -24.48
N LEU A 131 4.54 38.30 -23.21
CA LEU A 131 4.09 37.13 -22.42
C LEU A 131 2.78 36.56 -22.98
N GLN A 132 1.81 37.43 -23.29
CA GLN A 132 0.55 36.99 -23.90
C GLN A 132 0.77 36.27 -25.22
N ARG A 133 1.59 36.84 -26.10
CA ARG A 133 1.91 36.26 -27.41
C ARG A 133 2.62 34.90 -27.26
N THR A 134 3.53 34.80 -26.29
CA THR A 134 4.24 33.56 -26.03
C THR A 134 3.29 32.49 -25.45
N ALA A 135 2.43 32.86 -24.52
CA ALA A 135 1.43 31.96 -23.95
C ALA A 135 0.44 31.44 -25.01
N ILE A 136 -0.03 32.31 -25.90
CA ILE A 136 -0.91 31.93 -27.04
C ILE A 136 -0.21 30.92 -27.96
N ASN A 137 1.09 31.13 -28.27
CA ASN A 137 1.86 30.20 -29.09
C ASN A 137 2.05 28.82 -28.39
N SER A 138 2.36 28.80 -27.10
CA SER A 138 2.47 27.56 -26.34
C SER A 138 1.13 26.83 -26.28
N PHE A 139 0.04 27.57 -26.12
CA PHE A 139 -1.30 26.99 -26.10
C PHE A 139 -1.72 26.44 -27.49
N ASP A 140 -1.34 27.10 -28.57
CA ASP A 140 -1.55 26.59 -29.94
C ASP A 140 -0.85 25.24 -30.15
N GLN A 141 0.40 25.10 -29.64
CA GLN A 141 1.12 23.82 -29.70
C GLN A 141 0.40 22.73 -28.86
N TYR A 142 -0.07 23.08 -27.66
CA TYR A 142 -0.81 22.17 -26.80
C TYR A 142 -2.12 21.70 -27.47
N VAL A 143 -2.92 22.62 -28.04
CA VAL A 143 -4.17 22.29 -28.76
C VAL A 143 -3.93 21.41 -29.97
N LYS A 144 -2.87 21.67 -30.76
CA LYS A 144 -2.51 20.81 -31.90
C LYS A 144 -2.16 19.37 -31.55
N LEU A 145 -1.69 19.14 -30.34
CA LEU A 145 -1.37 17.79 -29.82
C LEU A 145 -2.52 17.16 -29.08
N ASN A 146 -3.39 17.95 -28.46
CA ASN A 146 -4.51 17.49 -27.66
C ASN A 146 -5.83 17.52 -28.46
N ASN A 147 -6.20 16.35 -28.99
CA ASN A 147 -7.42 16.18 -29.80
C ASN A 147 -8.74 16.39 -29.02
N LYS A 148 -8.69 16.66 -27.73
CA LYS A 148 -9.90 16.87 -26.89
C LYS A 148 -10.36 18.33 -26.87
N ILE A 149 -9.51 19.26 -27.28
CA ILE A 149 -9.82 20.70 -27.29
C ILE A 149 -10.22 21.12 -28.71
N PRO A 150 -11.40 21.71 -28.89
CA PRO A 150 -11.81 22.22 -30.19
C PRO A 150 -10.89 23.33 -30.68
N PRO A 151 -10.48 23.35 -31.99
CA PRO A 151 -9.61 24.41 -32.50
C PRO A 151 -10.21 25.82 -32.44
N GLU A 152 -11.54 25.91 -32.30
CA GLU A 152 -12.27 27.18 -32.19
C GLU A 152 -11.90 27.96 -30.93
N VAL A 153 -11.41 27.28 -29.86
CA VAL A 153 -10.90 27.91 -28.65
C VAL A 153 -9.75 28.87 -28.94
N LEU A 154 -8.87 28.55 -29.88
CA LEU A 154 -7.78 29.44 -30.29
C LEU A 154 -8.28 30.78 -30.90
N ASN A 155 -9.37 30.73 -31.66
CA ASN A 155 -9.96 31.94 -32.22
C ASN A 155 -10.54 32.85 -31.13
N SER A 156 -11.14 32.27 -30.08
CA SER A 156 -11.66 33.05 -28.98
C SER A 156 -10.56 33.68 -28.11
N LEU A 157 -9.43 32.99 -27.93
CA LEU A 157 -8.28 33.53 -27.20
C LEU A 157 -7.58 34.69 -27.92
N SER A 158 -7.52 34.65 -29.25
CA SER A 158 -6.87 35.69 -30.08
C SER A 158 -7.59 37.06 -30.02
N GLY A 159 -8.83 37.10 -29.50
CA GLY A 159 -9.64 38.30 -29.31
C GLY A 159 -9.64 38.84 -27.88
N ILE A 160 -8.80 38.28 -26.96
CA ILE A 160 -8.76 38.71 -25.56
C ILE A 160 -7.53 39.61 -25.37
N ASP A 161 -7.76 40.92 -25.17
CA ASP A 161 -6.69 41.88 -24.92
C ASP A 161 -6.21 41.93 -23.48
N ASP A 162 -7.06 41.51 -22.52
CA ASP A 162 -6.73 41.48 -21.10
C ASP A 162 -5.88 40.26 -20.73
N PRO A 163 -4.65 40.45 -20.19
CA PRO A 163 -3.74 39.35 -19.82
C PRO A 163 -4.31 38.43 -18.75
N SER A 164 -5.05 38.97 -17.78
CA SER A 164 -5.65 38.18 -16.71
C SER A 164 -6.72 37.25 -17.25
N ARG A 165 -7.65 37.79 -18.04
CA ARG A 165 -8.72 37.03 -18.68
C ARG A 165 -8.17 35.99 -19.65
N LEU A 166 -7.06 36.30 -20.35
CA LEU A 166 -6.39 35.35 -21.22
C LEU A 166 -5.85 34.15 -20.43
N ALA A 167 -5.13 34.39 -19.33
CA ALA A 167 -4.57 33.34 -18.47
C ALA A 167 -5.67 32.45 -17.90
N ASP A 168 -6.76 33.03 -17.43
CA ASP A 168 -7.88 32.28 -16.86
C ASP A 168 -8.61 31.44 -17.89
N THR A 169 -8.81 31.97 -19.08
CA THR A 169 -9.44 31.22 -20.17
C THR A 169 -8.58 30.04 -20.62
N MET A 170 -7.26 30.21 -20.70
CA MET A 170 -6.33 29.12 -21.00
C MET A 170 -6.35 28.05 -19.90
N ALA A 171 -6.24 28.42 -18.62
CA ALA A 171 -6.27 27.52 -17.48
C ALA A 171 -7.58 26.70 -17.42
N ALA A 172 -8.70 27.31 -17.78
CA ALA A 172 -9.99 26.63 -17.83
C ALA A 172 -10.03 25.48 -18.84
N HIS A 173 -9.35 25.65 -20.00
CA HIS A 173 -9.32 24.66 -21.07
C HIS A 173 -8.21 23.60 -20.95
N MET A 174 -7.26 23.78 -20.03
CA MET A 174 -6.22 22.79 -19.78
C MET A 174 -6.71 21.62 -18.91
N ALA A 175 -6.18 20.43 -19.20
CA ALA A 175 -6.48 19.21 -18.47
C ALA A 175 -5.60 19.08 -17.19
N LEU A 176 -5.60 20.10 -16.35
CA LEU A 176 -4.84 20.18 -15.10
C LEU A 176 -5.62 19.54 -13.94
N LYS A 177 -4.90 19.13 -12.91
CA LYS A 177 -5.47 18.69 -11.63
C LYS A 177 -6.12 19.86 -10.89
N VAL A 178 -7.04 19.53 -9.97
CA VAL A 178 -7.76 20.54 -9.19
C VAL A 178 -6.79 21.41 -8.38
N GLU A 179 -5.74 20.82 -7.79
CA GLU A 179 -4.73 21.54 -7.03
C GLU A 179 -3.96 22.55 -7.88
N GLU A 180 -3.62 22.17 -9.11
CA GLU A 180 -2.91 23.02 -10.06
C GLU A 180 -3.81 24.17 -10.54
N LYS A 181 -5.06 23.87 -10.87
CA LYS A 181 -6.06 24.88 -11.21
C LYS A 181 -6.32 25.86 -10.07
N GLN A 182 -6.40 25.35 -8.84
CA GLN A 182 -6.59 26.18 -7.66
C GLN A 182 -5.39 27.08 -7.41
N ALA A 183 -4.17 26.56 -7.54
CA ALA A 183 -2.95 27.37 -7.43
C ALA A 183 -2.92 28.52 -8.45
N MET A 184 -3.44 28.29 -9.67
CA MET A 184 -3.59 29.35 -10.67
C MET A 184 -4.63 30.38 -10.28
N LEU A 185 -5.75 29.97 -9.67
CA LEU A 185 -6.76 30.89 -9.16
C LEU A 185 -6.24 31.77 -8.02
N GLU A 186 -5.37 31.22 -7.15
CA GLU A 186 -4.78 31.92 -6.00
C GLU A 186 -3.69 32.93 -6.38
N MET A 187 -3.13 32.83 -7.58
CA MET A 187 -2.10 33.76 -8.07
C MET A 187 -2.72 35.09 -8.51
N VAL A 188 -2.54 36.13 -7.72
CA VAL A 188 -2.97 37.50 -7.99
C VAL A 188 -2.07 38.18 -9.03
N ASP A 189 -0.76 37.86 -9.01
CA ASP A 189 0.22 38.38 -9.99
C ASP A 189 0.01 37.73 -11.36
N VAL A 190 -0.49 38.49 -12.31
CA VAL A 190 -0.85 38.05 -13.67
C VAL A 190 0.36 37.57 -14.46
N ALA A 191 1.51 38.22 -14.31
CA ALA A 191 2.74 37.83 -15.01
C ALA A 191 3.20 36.41 -14.55
N LYS A 192 3.27 36.18 -13.26
CA LYS A 192 3.63 34.87 -12.71
C LYS A 192 2.61 33.78 -13.05
N ARG A 193 1.33 34.18 -13.14
CA ARG A 193 0.26 33.26 -13.56
C ARG A 193 0.48 32.80 -15.00
N LEU A 194 0.80 33.70 -15.92
CA LEU A 194 1.12 33.37 -17.32
C LEU A 194 2.40 32.53 -17.45
N GLU A 195 3.46 32.84 -16.69
CA GLU A 195 4.71 32.08 -16.68
C GLU A 195 4.51 30.65 -16.15
N ASN A 196 3.76 30.49 -15.07
CA ASN A 196 3.44 29.18 -14.52
C ASN A 196 2.57 28.36 -15.48
N LEU A 197 1.60 29.04 -16.13
CA LEU A 197 0.76 28.40 -17.15
C LEU A 197 1.59 27.88 -18.33
N MET A 198 2.57 28.66 -18.81
CA MET A 198 3.47 28.23 -19.88
C MET A 198 4.31 27.01 -19.45
N THR A 199 4.80 27.00 -18.22
CA THR A 199 5.57 25.86 -17.68
C THR A 199 4.73 24.58 -17.62
N LEU A 200 3.47 24.69 -17.17
CA LEU A 200 2.53 23.56 -17.16
C LEU A 200 2.20 23.08 -18.58
N MET A 201 2.03 24.01 -19.52
CA MET A 201 1.79 23.67 -20.93
C MET A 201 2.97 22.92 -21.57
N GLU A 202 4.21 23.35 -21.32
CA GLU A 202 5.41 22.66 -21.81
C GLU A 202 5.48 21.22 -21.29
N GLY A 203 5.23 21.02 -19.99
CA GLY A 203 5.19 19.68 -19.39
C GLY A 203 4.13 18.76 -20.03
N GLU A 204 2.93 19.28 -20.29
CA GLU A 204 1.86 18.54 -20.95
C GLU A 204 2.15 18.26 -22.44
N VAL A 205 2.76 19.20 -23.16
CA VAL A 205 3.20 19.03 -24.56
C VAL A 205 4.21 17.89 -24.66
N ASP A 206 5.20 17.83 -23.77
CA ASP A 206 6.20 16.76 -23.75
C ASP A 206 5.56 15.38 -23.53
N ILE A 207 4.59 15.29 -22.63
CA ILE A 207 3.83 14.06 -22.38
C ILE A 207 3.05 13.63 -23.63
N LEU A 208 2.32 14.54 -24.25
CA LEU A 208 1.54 14.26 -25.45
C LEU A 208 2.42 13.87 -26.66
N GLU A 209 3.60 14.46 -26.80
CA GLU A 209 4.57 14.04 -27.81
C GLU A 209 5.11 12.63 -27.57
N MET A 210 5.39 12.26 -26.32
CA MET A 210 5.79 10.89 -25.97
C MET A 210 4.66 9.90 -26.29
N GLU A 211 3.42 10.21 -25.92
CA GLU A 211 2.27 9.38 -26.28
C GLU A 211 2.14 9.19 -27.79
N LYS A 212 2.28 10.27 -28.56
CA LYS A 212 2.23 10.21 -30.04
C LYS A 212 3.34 9.33 -30.61
N LYS A 213 4.57 9.42 -30.06
CA LYS A 213 5.71 8.55 -30.46
C LYS A 213 5.45 7.09 -30.12
N ILE A 214 4.84 6.80 -28.95
CA ILE A 214 4.48 5.44 -28.53
C ILE A 214 3.37 4.89 -29.43
N ARG A 215 2.29 5.64 -29.64
CA ARG A 215 1.19 5.24 -30.56
C ARG A 215 1.70 5.01 -31.98
N GLY A 216 2.61 5.85 -32.45
CA GLY A 216 3.25 5.68 -33.78
C GLY A 216 4.07 4.38 -33.88
N ARG A 217 4.80 4.01 -32.84
CA ARG A 217 5.53 2.72 -32.76
C ARG A 217 4.56 1.54 -32.73
N VAL A 218 3.53 1.60 -31.90
CA VAL A 218 2.50 0.55 -31.82
C VAL A 218 1.78 0.39 -33.17
N LYS A 219 1.40 1.51 -33.84
CA LYS A 219 0.75 1.47 -35.15
C LYS A 219 1.66 0.85 -36.20
N LYS A 220 2.95 1.25 -36.27
CA LYS A 220 3.93 0.63 -37.19
C LYS A 220 4.12 -0.86 -36.92
N GLN A 221 4.08 -1.27 -35.65
CA GLN A 221 4.18 -2.69 -35.29
C GLN A 221 2.91 -3.45 -35.71
N MET A 222 1.74 -2.85 -35.56
CA MET A 222 0.48 -3.43 -36.01
C MET A 222 0.42 -3.51 -37.56
N GLU A 223 0.84 -2.44 -38.25
CA GLU A 223 0.89 -2.44 -39.72
C GLU A 223 1.87 -3.48 -40.26
N LYS A 224 3.02 -3.67 -39.60
CA LYS A 224 3.96 -4.73 -39.91
C LYS A 224 3.36 -6.12 -39.70
N ASN A 225 2.70 -6.32 -38.59
CA ASN A 225 2.04 -7.59 -38.27
C ASN A 225 0.85 -7.87 -39.21
N GLN A 226 0.07 -6.83 -39.57
CA GLN A 226 -1.00 -6.94 -40.55
C GLN A 226 -0.45 -7.25 -41.97
N ARG A 227 0.66 -6.65 -42.37
CA ARG A 227 1.30 -6.92 -43.63
C ARG A 227 1.90 -8.32 -43.73
N GLU A 228 2.52 -8.81 -42.63
CA GLU A 228 2.96 -10.19 -42.49
C GLU A 228 1.77 -11.17 -42.52
N TYR A 229 0.69 -10.81 -41.86
CA TYR A 229 -0.55 -11.58 -41.88
C TYR A 229 -1.15 -11.62 -43.28
N TYR A 230 -1.22 -10.46 -43.98
CA TYR A 230 -1.76 -10.37 -45.34
C TYR A 230 -0.89 -11.13 -46.38
N LEU A 231 0.42 -11.08 -46.24
CA LEU A 231 1.35 -11.87 -47.08
C LEU A 231 1.22 -13.37 -46.79
N ASN A 232 1.05 -13.76 -45.51
CA ASN A 232 0.77 -15.15 -45.16
C ASN A 232 -0.59 -15.60 -45.64
N GLU A 233 -1.61 -14.74 -45.63
CA GLU A 233 -2.94 -15.02 -46.17
C GLU A 233 -2.91 -15.14 -47.73
N GLN A 234 -2.17 -14.28 -48.42
CA GLN A 234 -1.95 -14.41 -49.84
C GLN A 234 -1.20 -15.70 -50.20
N MET A 235 -0.17 -16.06 -49.40
CA MET A 235 0.56 -17.32 -49.59
C MET A 235 -0.36 -18.51 -49.35
N LYS A 236 -1.23 -18.47 -48.33
CA LYS A 236 -2.27 -19.51 -48.07
C LYS A 236 -3.33 -19.53 -49.19
N ALA A 237 -3.77 -18.40 -49.70
CA ALA A 237 -4.72 -18.33 -50.82
C ALA A 237 -4.15 -18.95 -52.08
N ILE A 238 -2.87 -18.70 -52.39
CA ILE A 238 -2.15 -19.30 -53.54
C ILE A 238 -1.92 -20.80 -53.28
N GLN A 239 -1.60 -21.25 -52.07
CA GLN A 239 -1.53 -22.65 -51.69
C GLN A 239 -2.90 -23.34 -51.81
N LYS A 240 -4.01 -22.63 -51.53
CA LYS A 240 -5.39 -23.13 -51.63
C LYS A 240 -5.86 -23.30 -53.05
N GLU A 241 -5.45 -22.45 -53.97
CA GLU A 241 -5.71 -22.62 -55.41
C GLU A 241 -4.92 -23.81 -56.00
N LEU A 242 -3.84 -24.23 -55.33
CA LEU A 242 -2.97 -25.34 -55.72
C LEU A 242 -3.37 -26.73 -55.13
N GLY A 243 -4.45 -26.83 -54.27
CA GLY A 243 -4.89 -28.18 -53.85
C GLY A 243 -5.43 -28.33 -52.42
N GLU A 244 -5.85 -27.28 -51.70
CA GLU A 244 -6.22 -27.34 -50.29
C GLU A 244 -7.74 -27.48 -50.00
N MET A 245 -8.48 -28.23 -50.72
CA MET A 245 -9.83 -28.69 -50.28
C MET A 245 -9.77 -29.76 -49.19
N ASP A 246 -8.60 -30.40 -49.02
CA ASP A 246 -8.42 -31.50 -48.03
C ASP A 246 -8.02 -31.01 -46.64
N GLU A 247 -7.39 -29.83 -46.46
CA GLU A 247 -6.95 -29.42 -45.13
C GLU A 247 -8.08 -28.94 -44.20
N ALA A 248 -9.07 -28.21 -44.74
CA ALA A 248 -10.18 -27.73 -43.90
C ALA A 248 -11.11 -28.90 -43.42
N SER A 249 -11.26 -29.94 -44.23
CA SER A 249 -12.01 -31.11 -43.81
C SER A 249 -11.23 -31.93 -42.79
N ASN A 250 -9.91 -32.07 -42.96
CA ASN A 250 -9.03 -32.72 -41.99
C ASN A 250 -8.99 -31.99 -40.65
N GLU A 251 -8.96 -30.68 -40.61
CA GLU A 251 -8.99 -29.88 -39.37
C GLU A 251 -10.28 -30.12 -38.58
N ILE A 252 -11.42 -30.13 -39.25
CA ILE A 252 -12.73 -30.38 -38.62
C ILE A 252 -12.79 -31.79 -38.05
N GLU A 253 -12.31 -32.79 -38.80
CA GLU A 253 -12.23 -34.17 -38.28
C GLU A 253 -11.27 -34.29 -37.10
N GLU A 254 -10.15 -33.58 -37.13
CA GLU A 254 -9.23 -33.53 -35.98
C GLU A 254 -9.89 -32.92 -34.74
N LEU A 255 -10.62 -31.81 -34.90
CA LEU A 255 -11.36 -31.17 -33.80
C LEU A 255 -12.44 -32.11 -33.22
N GLU A 256 -13.16 -32.82 -34.09
CA GLU A 256 -14.16 -33.83 -33.68
C GLU A 256 -13.54 -34.97 -32.86
N LYS A 257 -12.40 -35.50 -33.31
CA LYS A 257 -11.63 -36.49 -32.56
C LYS A 257 -11.11 -35.96 -31.24
N LYS A 258 -10.62 -34.72 -31.20
CA LYS A 258 -10.15 -34.05 -29.98
C LYS A 258 -11.28 -33.83 -28.99
N ILE A 259 -12.48 -33.40 -29.44
CA ILE A 259 -13.67 -33.23 -28.60
C ILE A 259 -14.08 -34.58 -27.98
N ALA A 260 -14.07 -35.65 -28.79
CA ALA A 260 -14.39 -37.01 -28.30
C ALA A 260 -13.39 -37.53 -27.26
N ALA A 261 -12.10 -37.18 -27.42
CA ALA A 261 -11.01 -37.64 -26.57
C ALA A 261 -10.82 -36.78 -25.30
N ALA A 262 -11.27 -35.53 -25.28
CA ALA A 262 -11.05 -34.58 -24.18
C ALA A 262 -11.71 -34.98 -22.85
N GLY A 263 -12.74 -35.82 -22.90
CA GLY A 263 -13.43 -36.30 -21.70
C GLY A 263 -14.26 -35.26 -20.98
N MET A 264 -14.83 -34.33 -21.73
CA MET A 264 -15.70 -33.25 -21.27
C MET A 264 -16.91 -33.73 -20.47
N SER A 265 -17.53 -32.86 -19.68
CA SER A 265 -18.87 -33.10 -19.13
C SER A 265 -19.90 -33.23 -20.24
N ALA A 266 -21.07 -33.83 -19.96
CA ALA A 266 -22.13 -33.97 -20.95
C ALA A 266 -22.55 -32.61 -21.54
N GLU A 267 -22.71 -31.62 -20.71
CA GLU A 267 -23.04 -30.23 -21.09
C GLU A 267 -21.95 -29.62 -21.98
N ALA A 268 -20.67 -29.63 -21.54
CA ALA A 268 -19.55 -29.11 -22.29
C ALA A 268 -19.38 -29.78 -23.66
N LYS A 269 -19.59 -31.13 -23.71
CA LYS A 269 -19.52 -31.86 -24.96
C LYS A 269 -20.64 -31.45 -25.92
N THR A 270 -21.88 -31.34 -25.42
CA THR A 270 -23.01 -30.87 -26.22
C THR A 270 -22.78 -29.50 -26.81
N LYS A 271 -22.28 -28.57 -25.98
CA LYS A 271 -21.97 -27.20 -26.41
C LYS A 271 -20.81 -27.15 -27.42
N ALA A 272 -19.71 -27.87 -27.16
CA ALA A 272 -18.60 -27.97 -28.10
C ALA A 272 -19.00 -28.58 -29.45
N THR A 273 -19.86 -29.61 -29.44
CA THR A 273 -20.37 -30.22 -30.66
C THR A 273 -21.29 -29.26 -31.43
N ALA A 274 -22.12 -28.49 -30.72
CA ALA A 274 -22.99 -27.48 -31.36
C ALA A 274 -22.16 -26.38 -32.04
N GLU A 275 -21.10 -25.88 -31.37
CA GLU A 275 -20.20 -24.89 -31.93
C GLU A 275 -19.37 -25.46 -33.10
N LEU A 276 -18.95 -26.72 -33.05
CA LEU A 276 -18.30 -27.42 -34.16
C LEU A 276 -19.23 -27.54 -35.39
N ASN A 277 -20.52 -27.83 -35.16
CA ASN A 277 -21.49 -27.87 -36.24
C ASN A 277 -21.74 -26.49 -36.87
N LYS A 278 -21.71 -25.43 -36.07
CA LYS A 278 -21.73 -24.07 -36.61
C LYS A 278 -20.48 -23.80 -37.44
N LEU A 279 -19.29 -24.17 -36.95
CA LEU A 279 -18.03 -24.02 -37.67
C LEU A 279 -18.04 -24.71 -39.04
N LYS A 280 -18.64 -25.89 -39.12
CA LYS A 280 -18.83 -26.62 -40.37
C LYS A 280 -19.63 -25.86 -41.43
N MET A 281 -20.54 -24.97 -40.99
CA MET A 281 -21.40 -24.16 -41.87
C MET A 281 -20.84 -22.77 -42.17
N MET A 282 -19.78 -22.37 -41.50
CA MET A 282 -19.16 -21.05 -41.65
C MET A 282 -18.07 -21.05 -42.73
N SER A 283 -17.86 -19.90 -43.35
CA SER A 283 -16.71 -19.75 -44.24
C SER A 283 -15.43 -19.81 -43.41
N PRO A 284 -14.46 -20.66 -43.77
CA PRO A 284 -13.18 -20.80 -43.04
C PRO A 284 -12.40 -19.49 -42.81
N MET A 285 -12.64 -18.51 -43.65
CA MET A 285 -11.98 -17.18 -43.64
C MET A 285 -12.73 -16.10 -42.87
N SER A 286 -13.89 -16.43 -42.28
CA SER A 286 -14.66 -15.46 -41.50
C SER A 286 -14.03 -15.18 -40.15
N ALA A 287 -14.12 -13.95 -39.66
CA ALA A 287 -13.70 -13.59 -38.32
C ALA A 287 -14.45 -14.40 -37.23
N GLU A 288 -15.72 -14.70 -37.48
CA GLU A 288 -16.53 -15.53 -36.60
C GLU A 288 -16.02 -16.97 -36.51
N ALA A 289 -15.59 -17.58 -37.65
CA ALA A 289 -15.02 -18.91 -37.66
C ALA A 289 -13.76 -18.99 -36.78
N THR A 290 -12.93 -17.95 -36.79
CA THR A 290 -11.74 -17.82 -35.93
C THR A 290 -12.13 -17.77 -34.43
N VAL A 291 -13.18 -17.04 -34.09
CA VAL A 291 -13.67 -16.95 -32.69
C VAL A 291 -14.21 -18.31 -32.23
N VAL A 292 -15.00 -18.98 -33.07
CA VAL A 292 -15.54 -20.32 -32.75
C VAL A 292 -14.44 -21.37 -32.67
N ARG A 293 -13.44 -21.32 -33.56
CA ARG A 293 -12.28 -22.21 -33.52
C ARG A 293 -11.49 -22.02 -32.22
N ASN A 294 -11.17 -20.79 -31.84
CA ASN A 294 -10.49 -20.49 -30.58
C ASN A 294 -11.29 -20.99 -29.37
N TYR A 295 -12.60 -20.84 -29.39
CA TYR A 295 -13.47 -21.37 -28.33
C TYR A 295 -13.38 -22.92 -28.22
N ILE A 296 -13.48 -23.62 -29.33
CA ILE A 296 -13.35 -25.08 -29.35
C ILE A 296 -11.96 -25.50 -28.87
N ASP A 297 -10.92 -24.82 -29.31
CA ASP A 297 -9.55 -25.08 -28.86
C ASP A 297 -9.39 -24.92 -27.35
N TRP A 298 -9.97 -23.89 -26.75
CA TRP A 298 -9.98 -23.76 -25.29
C TRP A 298 -10.73 -24.88 -24.63
N MET A 299 -11.95 -25.24 -25.12
CA MET A 299 -12.75 -26.33 -24.59
C MET A 299 -12.02 -27.68 -24.63
N VAL A 300 -11.26 -27.95 -25.68
CA VAL A 300 -10.47 -29.18 -25.83
C VAL A 300 -9.23 -29.19 -24.95
N ASN A 301 -8.58 -28.04 -24.79
CA ASN A 301 -7.30 -27.94 -24.05
C ASN A 301 -7.47 -27.94 -22.53
N VAL A 302 -8.65 -27.60 -22.02
CA VAL A 302 -8.93 -27.65 -20.58
C VAL A 302 -8.95 -29.12 -20.11
N PRO A 303 -8.28 -29.46 -18.99
CA PRO A 303 -8.12 -30.84 -18.56
C PRO A 303 -9.37 -31.37 -17.81
N TRP A 304 -10.39 -31.85 -18.49
CA TRP A 304 -11.66 -32.31 -17.91
C TRP A 304 -11.52 -33.53 -17.01
N LYS A 305 -10.72 -34.53 -17.42
CA LYS A 305 -10.58 -35.83 -16.70
C LYS A 305 -9.15 -36.14 -16.26
N LYS A 306 -8.16 -35.58 -16.90
CA LYS A 306 -6.76 -35.94 -16.71
C LYS A 306 -6.26 -35.52 -15.34
N LYS A 307 -5.96 -36.51 -14.46
CA LYS A 307 -5.42 -36.28 -13.11
C LYS A 307 -4.00 -36.83 -12.99
N THR A 308 -3.19 -36.18 -12.13
CA THR A 308 -1.93 -36.80 -11.64
C THR A 308 -2.25 -37.74 -10.49
N LYS A 309 -1.44 -38.80 -10.32
CA LYS A 309 -1.58 -39.70 -9.18
C LYS A 309 -1.11 -38.99 -7.91
N VAL A 310 -2.04 -38.67 -7.02
CA VAL A 310 -1.75 -38.02 -5.75
C VAL A 310 -1.08 -38.98 -4.79
N ARG A 311 -0.06 -38.54 -4.10
CA ARG A 311 0.60 -39.25 -3.01
C ARG A 311 -0.02 -38.79 -1.68
N HIS A 312 -0.38 -39.77 -0.85
CA HIS A 312 -0.98 -39.51 0.46
C HIS A 312 -0.09 -39.96 1.63
N ASP A 313 1.18 -40.26 1.37
CA ASP A 313 2.14 -40.72 2.39
C ASP A 313 2.64 -39.54 3.21
N LEU A 314 2.22 -39.49 4.49
CA LEU A 314 2.60 -38.40 5.42
C LEU A 314 4.08 -38.44 5.78
N LYS A 315 4.71 -39.62 5.82
CA LYS A 315 6.15 -39.71 6.10
C LYS A 315 6.98 -39.06 5.02
N VAL A 316 6.61 -39.32 3.75
CA VAL A 316 7.27 -38.67 2.63
C VAL A 316 7.00 -37.16 2.61
N ALA A 317 5.82 -36.73 3.03
CA ALA A 317 5.50 -35.31 3.14
C ALA A 317 6.37 -34.65 4.22
N GLU A 318 6.54 -35.27 5.36
CA GLU A 318 7.43 -34.83 6.43
C GLU A 318 8.88 -34.76 5.96
N GLU A 319 9.40 -35.80 5.32
CA GLU A 319 10.76 -35.83 4.79
C GLU A 319 11.01 -34.70 3.77
N VAL A 320 10.07 -34.44 2.87
CA VAL A 320 10.18 -33.36 1.88
C VAL A 320 10.21 -31.98 2.57
N LEU A 321 9.32 -31.76 3.53
CA LEU A 321 9.25 -30.50 4.27
C LEU A 321 10.52 -30.27 5.11
N GLU A 322 11.04 -31.31 5.75
CA GLU A 322 12.30 -31.25 6.52
C GLU A 322 13.52 -31.02 5.64
N ALA A 323 13.59 -31.69 4.49
CA ALA A 323 14.71 -31.56 3.57
C ALA A 323 14.78 -30.16 2.91
N GLU A 324 13.66 -29.47 2.72
CA GLU A 324 13.57 -28.23 1.96
C GLU A 324 13.42 -26.98 2.81
N HIS A 325 13.02 -27.13 4.09
CA HIS A 325 12.79 -26.00 5.01
C HIS A 325 13.46 -26.26 6.36
N PHE A 326 14.33 -25.35 6.76
CA PHE A 326 14.93 -25.37 8.08
C PHE A 326 14.03 -24.61 9.08
N GLY A 327 13.83 -25.17 10.27
CA GLY A 327 12.92 -24.61 11.26
C GLY A 327 11.46 -24.71 10.85
N LEU A 328 10.64 -23.74 11.25
CA LEU A 328 9.18 -23.67 10.95
C LEU A 328 8.40 -24.90 11.44
N GLU A 329 8.81 -25.51 12.58
CA GLU A 329 8.25 -26.77 13.08
C GLU A 329 6.72 -26.72 13.22
N LYS A 330 6.18 -25.70 13.88
CA LYS A 330 4.72 -25.52 14.02
C LYS A 330 4.01 -25.37 12.66
N VAL A 331 4.65 -24.72 11.68
CA VAL A 331 4.07 -24.55 10.33
C VAL A 331 4.03 -25.87 9.59
N LYS A 332 5.13 -26.65 9.67
CA LYS A 332 5.22 -28.00 9.09
C LYS A 332 4.18 -28.94 9.72
N GLU A 333 4.07 -28.93 11.05
CA GLU A 333 3.09 -29.72 11.78
C GLU A 333 1.66 -29.42 11.33
N ARG A 334 1.29 -28.13 11.24
CA ARG A 334 -0.03 -27.71 10.73
C ARG A 334 -0.29 -28.16 9.27
N ILE A 335 0.73 -28.07 8.41
CA ILE A 335 0.61 -28.56 7.04
C ILE A 335 0.42 -30.09 7.04
N LEU A 336 1.13 -30.85 7.86
CA LEU A 336 0.98 -32.29 7.99
C LEU A 336 -0.39 -32.67 8.54
N GLU A 337 -0.91 -31.97 9.56
CA GLU A 337 -2.28 -32.15 10.07
C GLU A 337 -3.32 -31.96 8.96
N TYR A 338 -3.20 -30.89 8.18
CA TYR A 338 -4.07 -30.61 7.05
C TYR A 338 -4.04 -31.74 6.01
N LEU A 339 -2.84 -32.21 5.64
CA LEU A 339 -2.66 -33.31 4.70
C LEU A 339 -3.21 -34.65 5.26
N ALA A 340 -3.09 -34.88 6.56
CA ALA A 340 -3.63 -36.06 7.24
C ALA A 340 -5.18 -36.09 7.18
N VAL A 341 -5.82 -34.95 7.41
CA VAL A 341 -7.28 -34.85 7.29
C VAL A 341 -7.72 -35.13 5.86
N GLN A 342 -7.04 -34.53 4.86
CA GLN A 342 -7.36 -34.80 3.45
C GLN A 342 -7.19 -36.26 3.06
N GLN A 343 -6.21 -36.96 3.60
CA GLN A 343 -6.01 -38.38 3.38
C GLN A 343 -7.22 -39.22 3.87
N ARG A 344 -7.75 -38.84 5.05
CA ARG A 344 -8.87 -39.59 5.66
C ARG A 344 -10.22 -39.33 4.99
N VAL A 345 -10.48 -38.06 4.69
CA VAL A 345 -11.78 -37.64 4.12
C VAL A 345 -11.88 -37.97 2.62
N LYS A 346 -10.75 -38.21 1.94
CA LYS A 346 -10.65 -38.46 0.49
C LYS A 346 -11.29 -37.37 -0.38
N ALA A 347 -11.52 -36.18 0.17
CA ALA A 347 -12.08 -35.01 -0.50
C ALA A 347 -11.41 -33.72 0.01
N LEU A 348 -11.24 -32.74 -0.88
CA LEU A 348 -10.73 -31.41 -0.52
C LEU A 348 -11.88 -30.53 0.01
N LYS A 349 -12.51 -30.93 1.12
CA LYS A 349 -13.66 -30.21 1.71
C LYS A 349 -13.31 -29.36 2.93
N GLY A 350 -12.04 -29.15 3.25
CA GLY A 350 -11.60 -28.34 4.38
C GLY A 350 -11.36 -26.87 3.99
N PRO A 351 -11.12 -26.02 4.99
CA PRO A 351 -10.70 -24.64 4.77
C PRO A 351 -9.38 -24.63 3.98
N ILE A 352 -9.14 -23.54 3.27
CA ILE A 352 -7.96 -23.38 2.42
C ILE A 352 -6.78 -22.89 3.26
N LEU A 353 -5.62 -23.51 3.10
CA LEU A 353 -4.42 -23.06 3.78
C LEU A 353 -4.03 -21.65 3.30
N CYS A 354 -3.91 -20.71 4.23
CA CYS A 354 -3.39 -19.38 3.97
C CYS A 354 -2.11 -19.13 4.77
N LEU A 355 -0.99 -18.98 4.07
CA LEU A 355 0.31 -18.74 4.65
C LEU A 355 0.52 -17.22 4.79
N VAL A 356 0.44 -16.69 6.00
CA VAL A 356 0.55 -15.25 6.28
C VAL A 356 1.87 -14.95 6.97
N GLY A 357 2.60 -13.95 6.50
CA GLY A 357 3.85 -13.53 7.15
C GLY A 357 4.67 -12.59 6.28
N PRO A 358 5.77 -12.03 6.82
CA PRO A 358 6.58 -11.05 6.12
C PRO A 358 7.19 -11.58 4.83
N PRO A 359 7.65 -10.70 3.93
CA PRO A 359 8.27 -11.12 2.69
C PRO A 359 9.59 -11.90 2.95
N GLY A 360 9.82 -12.95 2.16
CA GLY A 360 11.05 -13.71 2.22
C GLY A 360 11.13 -14.81 3.30
N VAL A 361 10.02 -15.13 3.98
CA VAL A 361 9.96 -16.23 4.97
C VAL A 361 9.62 -17.60 4.37
N GLY A 362 9.64 -17.73 3.06
CA GLY A 362 9.47 -19.02 2.39
C GLY A 362 8.03 -19.44 2.05
N LYS A 363 7.04 -18.55 2.12
CA LYS A 363 5.63 -18.86 1.79
C LYS A 363 5.48 -19.59 0.44
N THR A 364 6.03 -19.01 -0.62
CA THR A 364 5.93 -19.57 -1.98
C THR A 364 6.71 -20.89 -2.11
N SER A 365 7.84 -21.05 -1.43
CA SER A 365 8.59 -22.30 -1.44
C SER A 365 7.89 -23.41 -0.66
N LEU A 366 7.23 -23.09 0.46
CA LEU A 366 6.37 -24.04 1.18
C LEU A 366 5.25 -24.58 0.28
N GLY A 367 4.60 -23.72 -0.49
CA GLY A 367 3.62 -24.15 -1.50
C GLY A 367 4.23 -25.14 -2.51
N GLN A 368 5.43 -24.87 -3.01
CA GLN A 368 6.12 -25.80 -3.91
C GLN A 368 6.43 -27.16 -3.25
N SER A 369 6.83 -27.13 -1.97
CA SER A 369 7.12 -28.34 -1.20
C SER A 369 5.87 -29.17 -0.94
N ILE A 370 4.73 -28.53 -0.63
CA ILE A 370 3.43 -29.20 -0.51
C ILE A 370 3.05 -29.88 -1.84
N ALA A 371 3.24 -29.20 -2.97
CA ALA A 371 2.97 -29.79 -4.28
C ALA A 371 3.84 -31.03 -4.55
N ARG A 372 5.14 -31.00 -4.19
CA ARG A 372 6.07 -32.13 -4.32
C ARG A 372 5.72 -33.27 -3.38
N ALA A 373 5.40 -32.97 -2.13
CA ALA A 373 5.00 -33.92 -1.12
C ALA A 373 3.74 -34.71 -1.56
N THR A 374 2.77 -34.03 -2.14
CA THR A 374 1.52 -34.62 -2.62
C THR A 374 1.60 -35.16 -4.06
N ASN A 375 2.75 -35.00 -4.73
CA ASN A 375 2.94 -35.34 -6.15
C ASN A 375 1.92 -34.64 -7.07
N ARG A 376 1.50 -33.42 -6.71
CA ARG A 376 0.65 -32.57 -7.53
C ARG A 376 1.53 -31.66 -8.40
N LYS A 377 1.07 -31.33 -9.60
CA LYS A 377 1.72 -30.30 -10.39
C LYS A 377 1.51 -28.94 -9.73
N TYR A 378 2.53 -28.09 -9.70
CA TYR A 378 2.49 -26.78 -9.08
C TYR A 378 2.13 -25.68 -10.09
N LEU A 379 1.18 -24.85 -9.73
CA LEU A 379 0.81 -23.61 -10.40
C LEU A 379 0.90 -22.43 -9.44
N ARG A 380 1.27 -21.27 -9.95
CA ARG A 380 1.26 -20.02 -9.19
C ARG A 380 0.50 -18.94 -9.98
N MET A 381 -0.42 -18.27 -9.32
CA MET A 381 -1.10 -17.08 -9.80
C MET A 381 -0.87 -15.94 -8.81
N ALA A 382 -0.29 -14.84 -9.27
CA ALA A 382 -0.17 -13.64 -8.47
C ALA A 382 -1.50 -12.87 -8.53
N LEU A 383 -2.06 -12.57 -7.37
CA LEU A 383 -3.30 -11.79 -7.22
C LEU A 383 -3.00 -10.31 -6.92
N GLY A 384 -1.74 -9.98 -6.61
CA GLY A 384 -1.33 -8.60 -6.37
C GLY A 384 -1.56 -7.72 -7.61
N GLY A 385 -2.43 -6.71 -7.48
CA GLY A 385 -2.79 -5.81 -8.56
C GLY A 385 -3.94 -6.26 -9.45
N VAL A 386 -4.55 -7.41 -9.19
CA VAL A 386 -5.81 -7.84 -9.83
C VAL A 386 -6.93 -6.95 -9.31
N ARG A 387 -7.68 -6.33 -10.23
CA ARG A 387 -8.80 -5.43 -9.94
C ARG A 387 -10.07 -5.81 -10.67
N ASP A 388 -9.97 -6.59 -11.74
CA ASP A 388 -11.07 -6.99 -12.60
C ASP A 388 -11.44 -8.46 -12.33
N GLU A 389 -12.71 -8.72 -12.05
CA GLU A 389 -13.27 -10.05 -11.88
C GLU A 389 -13.04 -10.94 -13.11
N ALA A 390 -13.03 -10.34 -14.30
CA ALA A 390 -12.80 -11.04 -15.56
C ALA A 390 -11.40 -11.68 -15.64
N GLU A 391 -10.41 -11.25 -14.86
CA GLU A 391 -9.15 -11.96 -14.77
C GLU A 391 -9.30 -13.37 -14.16
N ILE A 392 -10.30 -13.57 -13.30
CA ILE A 392 -10.58 -14.85 -12.64
C ILE A 392 -11.58 -15.67 -13.44
N ARG A 393 -12.70 -15.05 -13.81
CA ARG A 393 -13.84 -15.69 -14.49
C ARG A 393 -13.82 -15.60 -16.01
N GLY A 394 -12.87 -14.84 -16.61
CA GLY A 394 -12.83 -14.63 -18.06
C GLY A 394 -13.81 -13.59 -18.58
N HIS A 395 -13.61 -13.15 -19.79
CA HIS A 395 -14.50 -12.23 -20.50
C HIS A 395 -15.54 -12.98 -21.31
N ARG A 396 -16.74 -12.43 -21.44
CA ARG A 396 -17.75 -12.97 -22.34
C ARG A 396 -17.21 -13.02 -23.76
N ARG A 397 -17.45 -14.13 -24.47
CA ARG A 397 -16.90 -14.43 -25.80
C ARG A 397 -17.38 -13.50 -26.93
N THR A 398 -18.35 -12.63 -26.65
CA THR A 398 -18.85 -11.62 -27.61
C THR A 398 -17.82 -10.57 -28.00
N TYR A 399 -16.76 -10.41 -27.21
CA TYR A 399 -15.68 -9.45 -27.47
C TYR A 399 -14.54 -10.10 -28.25
N ILE A 400 -14.05 -9.42 -29.28
CA ILE A 400 -12.88 -9.88 -30.06
C ILE A 400 -11.66 -9.86 -29.12
N GLY A 401 -10.95 -10.99 -29.07
CA GLY A 401 -9.80 -11.17 -28.18
C GLY A 401 -10.14 -11.64 -26.78
N SER A 402 -11.41 -11.97 -26.50
CA SER A 402 -11.81 -12.58 -25.23
C SER A 402 -11.10 -13.91 -24.99
N MET A 403 -10.82 -14.19 -23.70
CA MET A 403 -10.14 -15.41 -23.24
C MET A 403 -10.78 -15.91 -21.95
N PRO A 404 -10.66 -17.22 -21.63
CA PRO A 404 -11.04 -17.75 -20.32
C PRO A 404 -10.28 -17.03 -19.18
N GLY A 405 -10.80 -17.12 -17.97
CA GLY A 405 -10.14 -16.64 -16.78
C GLY A 405 -8.76 -17.30 -16.54
N LYS A 406 -7.88 -16.62 -15.82
CA LYS A 406 -6.52 -17.10 -15.54
C LYS A 406 -6.48 -18.48 -14.88
N ILE A 407 -7.53 -18.85 -14.14
CA ILE A 407 -7.62 -20.18 -13.51
C ILE A 407 -7.66 -21.26 -14.59
N LEU A 408 -8.58 -21.17 -15.53
CA LEU A 408 -8.72 -22.16 -16.60
C LEU A 408 -7.56 -22.10 -17.60
N GLN A 409 -7.03 -20.92 -17.90
CA GLN A 409 -5.84 -20.78 -18.74
C GLN A 409 -4.64 -21.55 -18.14
N ASN A 410 -4.41 -21.42 -16.83
CA ASN A 410 -3.34 -22.10 -16.14
C ASN A 410 -3.58 -23.63 -16.06
N LEU A 411 -4.82 -24.05 -15.86
CA LEU A 411 -5.17 -25.47 -15.89
C LEU A 411 -4.95 -26.08 -17.28
N ALA A 412 -5.33 -25.40 -18.35
CA ALA A 412 -5.07 -25.80 -19.72
C ALA A 412 -3.56 -25.92 -20.02
N LYS A 413 -2.75 -24.96 -19.54
CA LYS A 413 -1.30 -24.97 -19.68
C LYS A 413 -0.64 -26.16 -19.00
N ILE A 414 -1.09 -26.53 -17.78
CA ILE A 414 -0.49 -27.64 -17.04
C ILE A 414 -1.06 -29.00 -17.42
N LYS A 415 -2.19 -29.04 -18.13
CA LYS A 415 -2.86 -30.24 -18.65
C LYS A 415 -3.24 -31.27 -17.58
N THR A 416 -3.58 -30.84 -16.39
CA THR A 416 -4.05 -31.69 -15.29
C THR A 416 -5.13 -30.99 -14.49
N ARG A 417 -6.18 -31.73 -14.08
CA ARG A 417 -7.33 -31.22 -13.35
C ARG A 417 -7.06 -31.01 -11.85
N ASN A 418 -6.11 -31.74 -11.27
CA ASN A 418 -5.82 -31.75 -9.82
C ASN A 418 -4.47 -31.17 -9.42
N PRO A 419 -4.04 -30.00 -9.95
CA PRO A 419 -2.82 -29.39 -9.51
C PRO A 419 -2.92 -28.83 -8.09
N MET A 420 -1.80 -28.43 -7.55
CA MET A 420 -1.74 -27.50 -6.42
C MET A 420 -1.63 -26.08 -6.98
N PHE A 421 -2.57 -25.24 -6.61
CA PHE A 421 -2.70 -23.87 -7.12
C PHE A 421 -2.39 -22.87 -6.02
N LEU A 422 -1.25 -22.18 -6.14
CA LEU A 422 -0.85 -21.15 -5.20
C LEU A 422 -1.39 -19.78 -5.64
N LEU A 423 -2.25 -19.20 -4.82
CA LEU A 423 -2.77 -17.86 -4.95
C LEU A 423 -1.88 -16.91 -4.13
N ASP A 424 -0.98 -16.21 -4.81
CA ASP A 424 0.05 -15.41 -4.16
C ASP A 424 -0.37 -13.94 -4.00
N GLU A 425 -0.07 -13.35 -2.85
CA GLU A 425 -0.37 -11.95 -2.49
C GLU A 425 -1.88 -11.61 -2.51
N ILE A 426 -2.70 -12.44 -1.85
CA ILE A 426 -4.16 -12.25 -1.79
C ILE A 426 -4.57 -10.96 -1.04
N ASP A 427 -3.72 -10.50 -0.13
CA ASP A 427 -3.89 -9.24 0.62
C ASP A 427 -3.70 -7.96 -0.22
N LYS A 428 -3.24 -8.11 -1.46
CA LYS A 428 -3.01 -6.98 -2.39
C LYS A 428 -4.04 -6.88 -3.50
N MET A 429 -5.12 -7.63 -3.41
CA MET A 429 -6.27 -7.44 -4.29
C MET A 429 -7.00 -6.16 -3.92
N ALA A 430 -7.51 -5.46 -4.92
CA ALA A 430 -8.33 -4.28 -4.72
C ALA A 430 -9.62 -4.41 -5.55
N ALA A 431 -10.74 -4.04 -4.95
CA ALA A 431 -11.98 -3.85 -5.68
C ALA A 431 -11.98 -2.45 -6.32
N ASP A 432 -12.50 -2.34 -7.54
CA ASP A 432 -12.76 -1.06 -8.19
C ASP A 432 -14.12 -1.11 -8.93
N PHE A 433 -14.46 -0.05 -9.65
CA PHE A 433 -15.71 0.02 -10.42
C PHE A 433 -15.88 -1.05 -11.52
N ARG A 434 -14.83 -1.84 -11.81
CA ARG A 434 -14.84 -2.92 -12.82
C ARG A 434 -15.24 -4.26 -12.25
N GLY A 435 -15.36 -4.39 -10.94
CA GLY A 435 -15.79 -5.60 -10.28
C GLY A 435 -15.05 -5.88 -8.98
N ASP A 436 -15.48 -6.94 -8.31
CA ASP A 436 -14.88 -7.44 -7.07
C ASP A 436 -14.23 -8.81 -7.30
N PRO A 437 -12.90 -8.87 -7.52
CA PRO A 437 -12.21 -10.16 -7.67
C PRO A 437 -12.30 -11.05 -6.43
N ALA A 438 -12.56 -10.49 -5.24
CA ALA A 438 -12.73 -11.28 -4.03
C ALA A 438 -14.03 -12.11 -4.09
N SER A 439 -15.11 -11.56 -4.62
CA SER A 439 -16.37 -12.28 -4.85
C SER A 439 -16.21 -13.44 -5.86
N ALA A 440 -15.43 -13.22 -6.93
CA ALA A 440 -15.12 -14.31 -7.86
C ALA A 440 -14.30 -15.42 -7.20
N LEU A 441 -13.34 -15.06 -6.32
CA LEU A 441 -12.56 -16.04 -5.59
C LEU A 441 -13.38 -16.80 -4.55
N LEU A 442 -14.43 -16.22 -3.97
CA LEU A 442 -15.31 -16.95 -3.05
C LEU A 442 -15.91 -18.19 -3.71
N GLU A 443 -16.41 -18.08 -4.95
CA GLU A 443 -16.93 -19.22 -5.70
C GLU A 443 -15.85 -20.27 -5.98
N VAL A 444 -14.64 -19.84 -6.33
CA VAL A 444 -13.50 -20.74 -6.60
C VAL A 444 -13.06 -21.48 -5.35
N LEU A 445 -13.05 -20.81 -4.21
CA LEU A 445 -12.49 -21.31 -2.97
C LEU A 445 -13.51 -22.02 -2.06
N ASP A 446 -14.79 -21.82 -2.30
CA ASP A 446 -15.85 -22.47 -1.53
C ASP A 446 -16.02 -23.94 -2.00
N PRO A 447 -15.75 -24.93 -1.13
CA PRO A 447 -15.93 -26.33 -1.48
C PRO A 447 -17.36 -26.73 -1.86
N GLU A 448 -18.36 -25.93 -1.46
CA GLU A 448 -19.77 -26.18 -1.79
C GLU A 448 -20.14 -25.67 -3.19
N GLN A 449 -19.40 -24.70 -3.73
CA GLN A 449 -19.68 -24.05 -5.01
C GLN A 449 -18.66 -24.39 -6.10
N ASN A 450 -17.41 -24.69 -5.74
CA ASN A 450 -16.30 -24.85 -6.69
C ASN A 450 -16.46 -26.02 -7.69
N HIS A 451 -17.39 -26.92 -7.45
CA HIS A 451 -17.69 -28.04 -8.38
C HIS A 451 -18.50 -27.57 -9.62
N THR A 452 -19.10 -26.38 -9.54
CA THR A 452 -19.90 -25.76 -10.61
C THR A 452 -19.32 -24.38 -10.98
N PHE A 453 -17.98 -24.24 -10.97
CA PHE A 453 -17.35 -22.99 -11.35
C PHE A 453 -17.66 -22.60 -12.79
N ALA A 454 -18.33 -21.46 -12.98
CA ALA A 454 -18.75 -20.95 -14.27
C ALA A 454 -17.79 -19.87 -14.78
N ASP A 455 -16.98 -20.21 -15.80
CA ASP A 455 -16.17 -19.23 -16.52
C ASP A 455 -17.02 -18.54 -17.59
N HIS A 456 -16.96 -17.21 -17.66
CA HIS A 456 -17.78 -16.40 -18.56
C HIS A 456 -17.43 -16.59 -20.05
N TYR A 457 -16.23 -17.09 -20.36
CA TYR A 457 -15.83 -17.40 -21.72
C TYR A 457 -16.30 -18.78 -22.15
N LEU A 458 -16.11 -19.80 -21.31
CA LEU A 458 -16.53 -21.17 -21.62
C LEU A 458 -18.04 -21.36 -21.50
N GLU A 459 -18.69 -20.63 -20.58
CA GLU A 459 -20.14 -20.69 -20.30
C GLU A 459 -20.63 -22.10 -20.04
N VAL A 460 -19.82 -22.93 -19.42
CA VAL A 460 -20.10 -24.29 -18.95
C VAL A 460 -19.43 -24.50 -17.62
N ASP A 461 -20.05 -25.32 -16.77
CA ASP A 461 -19.50 -25.60 -15.45
C ASP A 461 -18.22 -26.42 -15.55
N PHE A 462 -17.21 -25.99 -14.81
CA PHE A 462 -15.96 -26.71 -14.62
C PHE A 462 -15.75 -27.05 -13.15
N ASP A 463 -15.51 -28.31 -12.87
CA ASP A 463 -15.33 -28.81 -11.52
C ASP A 463 -13.89 -28.58 -11.01
N LEU A 464 -13.72 -27.64 -10.08
CA LEU A 464 -12.48 -27.31 -9.41
C LEU A 464 -12.26 -28.10 -8.11
N SER A 465 -13.14 -29.01 -7.70
CA SER A 465 -13.08 -29.73 -6.42
C SER A 465 -11.82 -30.57 -6.21
N ASP A 466 -11.15 -30.97 -7.27
CA ASP A 466 -9.87 -31.69 -7.21
C ASP A 466 -8.62 -30.79 -7.12
N VAL A 467 -8.78 -29.49 -7.31
CA VAL A 467 -7.68 -28.53 -7.22
C VAL A 467 -7.36 -28.22 -5.76
N MET A 468 -6.12 -28.33 -5.37
CA MET A 468 -5.67 -27.95 -4.05
C MET A 468 -5.25 -26.48 -4.07
N PHE A 469 -6.08 -25.61 -3.51
CA PHE A 469 -5.75 -24.19 -3.38
C PHE A 469 -4.95 -23.93 -2.10
N VAL A 470 -3.92 -23.10 -2.20
CA VAL A 470 -3.16 -22.54 -1.08
C VAL A 470 -2.98 -21.05 -1.34
N ALA A 471 -3.27 -20.22 -0.36
CA ALA A 471 -3.12 -18.78 -0.46
C ALA A 471 -1.85 -18.31 0.27
N THR A 472 -1.29 -17.17 -0.16
CA THR A 472 -0.26 -16.46 0.58
C THR A 472 -0.65 -15.00 0.78
N ALA A 473 -0.30 -14.43 1.92
CA ALA A 473 -0.47 -13.02 2.23
C ALA A 473 0.74 -12.48 2.98
N ASN A 474 1.00 -11.20 2.88
CA ASN A 474 2.02 -10.53 3.70
C ASN A 474 1.41 -9.97 4.99
N THR A 475 0.15 -9.56 4.93
CA THR A 475 -0.61 -8.96 6.03
C THR A 475 -1.95 -9.66 6.21
N MET A 476 -2.64 -9.35 7.31
CA MET A 476 -4.00 -9.84 7.57
C MET A 476 -5.09 -9.01 6.88
N ASN A 477 -4.70 -8.06 6.04
CA ASN A 477 -5.65 -7.23 5.29
C ASN A 477 -6.27 -8.02 4.11
N ILE A 478 -7.05 -9.04 4.45
CA ILE A 478 -7.77 -9.92 3.54
C ILE A 478 -9.26 -9.68 3.75
N PRO A 479 -10.08 -9.62 2.70
CA PRO A 479 -11.53 -9.49 2.85
C PRO A 479 -12.11 -10.52 3.84
N PRO A 480 -12.96 -10.12 4.81
CA PRO A 480 -13.46 -11.01 5.86
C PRO A 480 -14.14 -12.27 5.31
N ALA A 481 -14.90 -12.14 4.23
CA ALA A 481 -15.58 -13.27 3.60
C ALA A 481 -14.62 -14.36 3.07
N LEU A 482 -13.42 -13.99 2.66
CA LEU A 482 -12.36 -14.93 2.27
C LEU A 482 -11.67 -15.51 3.51
N LEU A 483 -11.45 -14.70 4.55
CA LEU A 483 -10.85 -15.16 5.81
C LEU A 483 -11.63 -16.31 6.45
N ASP A 484 -12.96 -16.25 6.44
CA ASP A 484 -13.84 -17.28 7.02
C ASP A 484 -13.67 -18.66 6.34
N ARG A 485 -13.11 -18.69 5.14
CA ARG A 485 -12.85 -19.93 4.37
C ARG A 485 -11.40 -20.39 4.42
N MET A 486 -10.57 -19.69 5.20
CA MET A 486 -9.13 -19.93 5.25
C MET A 486 -8.66 -20.39 6.61
N GLU A 487 -7.83 -21.41 6.63
CA GLU A 487 -7.02 -21.77 7.79
C GLU A 487 -5.71 -21.00 7.75
N ILE A 488 -5.56 -20.06 8.69
CA ILE A 488 -4.42 -19.15 8.72
C ILE A 488 -3.25 -19.79 9.44
N ILE A 489 -2.14 -19.94 8.72
CA ILE A 489 -0.85 -20.35 9.27
C ILE A 489 0.07 -19.14 9.26
N ARG A 490 0.40 -18.63 10.44
CA ARG A 490 1.29 -17.48 10.59
C ARG A 490 2.75 -17.92 10.55
N LEU A 491 3.51 -17.35 9.62
CA LEU A 491 4.95 -17.48 9.52
C LEU A 491 5.60 -16.24 10.15
N ALA A 492 6.30 -16.45 11.23
CA ALA A 492 7.11 -15.41 11.84
C ALA A 492 8.42 -15.18 11.06
N GLY A 493 9.13 -14.10 11.37
CA GLY A 493 10.49 -13.88 10.88
C GLY A 493 11.47 -14.91 11.42
N TYR A 494 12.56 -15.11 10.67
CA TYR A 494 13.64 -16.02 11.07
C TYR A 494 14.58 -15.39 12.11
N THR A 495 15.07 -16.22 13.01
CA THR A 495 16.19 -15.89 13.91
C THR A 495 17.50 -15.76 13.13
N GLU A 496 18.55 -15.20 13.76
CA GLU A 496 19.88 -15.13 13.17
C GLU A 496 20.39 -16.53 12.83
N ASP A 497 20.26 -17.48 13.77
CA ASP A 497 20.70 -18.88 13.60
C ASP A 497 19.95 -19.58 12.46
N GLU A 498 18.62 -19.39 12.39
CA GLU A 498 17.83 -19.93 11.29
C GLU A 498 18.28 -19.33 9.93
N LYS A 499 18.53 -18.02 9.86
CA LYS A 499 19.01 -17.36 8.64
C LYS A 499 20.36 -17.89 8.18
N ILE A 500 21.29 -18.12 9.13
CA ILE A 500 22.62 -18.69 8.85
C ILE A 500 22.45 -20.11 8.29
N ASN A 501 21.66 -20.96 8.95
CA ASN A 501 21.42 -22.33 8.49
C ASN A 501 20.74 -22.36 7.12
N ILE A 502 19.72 -21.51 6.90
CA ILE A 502 19.03 -21.38 5.62
C ILE A 502 20.01 -20.94 4.52
N ALA A 503 20.89 -19.99 4.84
CA ALA A 503 21.89 -19.51 3.88
C ALA A 503 22.85 -20.63 3.46
N ILE A 504 23.41 -21.36 4.44
CA ILE A 504 24.39 -22.41 4.20
C ILE A 504 23.76 -23.58 3.46
N ARG A 505 22.59 -24.05 3.91
CA ARG A 505 21.96 -25.25 3.36
C ARG A 505 21.28 -25.04 2.01
N PHE A 506 20.68 -23.85 1.79
CA PHE A 506 19.80 -23.63 0.64
C PHE A 506 20.22 -22.47 -0.26
N LEU A 507 20.51 -21.27 0.31
CA LEU A 507 20.72 -20.08 -0.52
C LEU A 507 22.08 -20.11 -1.23
N ILE A 508 23.16 -20.46 -0.53
CA ILE A 508 24.51 -20.51 -1.11
C ILE A 508 24.57 -21.52 -2.25
N PRO A 509 24.18 -22.80 -2.09
CA PRO A 509 24.18 -23.77 -3.18
C PRO A 509 23.32 -23.32 -4.36
N LYS A 510 22.13 -22.77 -4.08
CA LYS A 510 21.22 -22.24 -5.10
C LYS A 510 21.87 -21.10 -5.89
N GLN A 511 22.51 -20.14 -5.20
CA GLN A 511 23.14 -18.99 -5.84
C GLN A 511 24.44 -19.36 -6.59
N ILE A 512 25.21 -20.30 -6.10
CA ILE A 512 26.36 -20.86 -6.81
C ILE A 512 25.91 -21.43 -8.16
N LYS A 513 24.88 -22.30 -8.13
CA LYS A 513 24.32 -22.90 -9.35
C LYS A 513 23.71 -21.88 -10.30
N SER A 514 22.93 -20.92 -9.79
CA SER A 514 22.25 -19.93 -10.63
C SER A 514 23.18 -18.90 -11.26
N ASN A 515 24.36 -18.65 -10.67
CA ASN A 515 25.40 -17.79 -11.24
C ASN A 515 26.47 -18.54 -12.04
N GLY A 516 26.28 -19.85 -12.27
CA GLY A 516 27.20 -20.65 -13.09
C GLY A 516 28.58 -20.95 -12.47
N LEU A 517 28.66 -20.90 -11.15
CA LEU A 517 29.85 -21.26 -10.38
C LEU A 517 29.86 -22.76 -10.05
N ALA A 518 31.06 -23.36 -9.97
CA ALA A 518 31.23 -24.66 -9.36
C ALA A 518 31.46 -24.50 -7.83
N GLU A 519 31.04 -25.48 -7.05
CA GLU A 519 31.23 -25.49 -5.58
C GLU A 519 32.71 -25.42 -5.17
N SER A 520 33.62 -25.88 -6.05
CA SER A 520 35.07 -25.81 -5.87
C SER A 520 35.65 -24.40 -6.04
N GLU A 521 34.92 -23.48 -6.70
CA GLU A 521 35.45 -22.14 -7.05
C GLU A 521 35.19 -21.10 -5.94
N ILE A 522 34.15 -21.31 -5.12
CA ILE A 522 33.78 -20.38 -4.06
C ILE A 522 33.55 -21.12 -2.74
N HIS A 523 33.93 -20.48 -1.65
CA HIS A 523 33.55 -20.89 -0.29
C HIS A 523 33.21 -19.64 0.52
N ILE A 524 32.03 -19.65 1.16
CA ILE A 524 31.59 -18.58 2.04
C ILE A 524 31.57 -19.13 3.47
N SER A 525 32.36 -18.53 4.36
CA SER A 525 32.41 -18.96 5.76
C SER A 525 31.09 -18.65 6.50
N GLU A 526 30.81 -19.43 7.52
CA GLU A 526 29.66 -19.19 8.41
C GLU A 526 29.74 -17.81 9.06
N GLY A 527 30.92 -17.39 9.53
CA GLY A 527 31.14 -16.05 10.08
C GLY A 527 30.87 -14.95 9.06
N ALA A 528 31.23 -15.15 7.77
CA ALA A 528 30.87 -14.20 6.72
C ALA A 528 29.34 -14.11 6.53
N VAL A 529 28.61 -15.23 6.59
CA VAL A 529 27.15 -15.24 6.52
C VAL A 529 26.57 -14.50 7.72
N LYS A 530 27.09 -14.72 8.92
CA LYS A 530 26.70 -14.01 10.14
C LYS A 530 26.88 -12.50 10.01
N ASP A 531 28.03 -12.07 9.48
CA ASP A 531 28.29 -10.65 9.22
C ASP A 531 27.36 -10.06 8.15
N ILE A 532 26.98 -10.83 7.11
CA ILE A 532 26.00 -10.40 6.12
C ILE A 532 24.65 -10.16 6.80
N VAL A 533 24.20 -11.09 7.64
CA VAL A 533 22.93 -10.97 8.38
C VAL A 533 22.92 -9.73 9.27
N ARG A 534 24.02 -9.47 9.99
CA ARG A 534 24.14 -8.39 10.98
C ARG A 534 24.32 -7.01 10.40
N TYR A 535 25.17 -6.90 9.37
CA TYR A 535 25.66 -5.59 8.90
C TYR A 535 25.19 -5.20 7.50
N TYR A 536 24.65 -6.12 6.72
CA TYR A 536 24.23 -5.85 5.34
C TYR A 536 22.76 -6.08 5.07
N THR A 537 22.04 -6.75 6.00
CA THR A 537 20.59 -7.02 5.85
C THR A 537 19.80 -6.61 7.10
N ARG A 538 18.58 -6.09 6.90
CA ARG A 538 17.63 -5.76 7.97
C ARG A 538 16.25 -6.18 7.48
N GLU A 539 15.90 -7.44 7.70
CA GLU A 539 14.67 -8.04 7.20
C GLU A 539 14.21 -9.20 8.08
N ALA A 540 12.92 -9.47 8.11
CA ALA A 540 12.36 -10.63 8.81
C ALA A 540 12.69 -11.95 8.11
N GLY A 541 12.66 -11.97 6.77
CA GLY A 541 12.98 -13.12 5.94
C GLY A 541 14.45 -13.22 5.53
N VAL A 542 14.68 -13.83 4.36
CA VAL A 542 16.02 -14.07 3.79
C VAL A 542 16.19 -13.56 2.35
N ARG A 543 15.26 -12.72 1.85
CA ARG A 543 15.30 -12.22 0.47
C ARG A 543 16.44 -11.24 0.21
N GLY A 544 16.75 -10.38 1.17
CA GLY A 544 17.91 -9.48 1.15
C GLY A 544 19.21 -10.25 1.25
N LEU A 545 19.25 -11.22 2.17
CA LEU A 545 20.39 -12.13 2.35
C LEU A 545 20.71 -12.89 1.05
N GLU A 546 19.70 -13.42 0.38
CA GLU A 546 19.85 -14.07 -0.93
C GLU A 546 20.44 -13.12 -1.97
N ARG A 547 19.99 -11.86 -2.00
CA ARG A 547 20.49 -10.83 -2.92
C ARG A 547 21.95 -10.49 -2.67
N GLU A 548 22.35 -10.35 -1.40
CA GLU A 548 23.76 -10.05 -1.08
C GLU A 548 24.67 -11.26 -1.37
N ILE A 549 24.23 -12.50 -1.11
CA ILE A 549 24.94 -13.72 -1.53
C ILE A 549 25.09 -13.77 -3.06
N SER A 550 24.02 -13.49 -3.81
CA SER A 550 24.06 -13.43 -5.28
C SER A 550 25.04 -12.36 -5.79
N LYS A 551 25.12 -11.19 -5.12
CA LYS A 551 26.06 -10.14 -5.43
C LYS A 551 27.52 -10.59 -5.24
N ILE A 552 27.81 -11.35 -4.17
CA ILE A 552 29.13 -11.96 -3.95
C ILE A 552 29.45 -12.92 -5.10
N CYS A 553 28.54 -13.85 -5.41
CA CYS A 553 28.72 -14.81 -6.49
C CYS A 553 29.01 -14.12 -7.82
N ARG A 554 28.25 -13.09 -8.20
CA ARG A 554 28.47 -12.32 -9.43
C ARG A 554 29.86 -11.65 -9.48
N LYS A 555 30.32 -11.09 -8.36
CA LYS A 555 31.69 -10.51 -8.31
C LYS A 555 32.76 -11.56 -8.41
N VAL A 556 32.58 -12.72 -7.81
CA VAL A 556 33.52 -13.86 -7.94
C VAL A 556 33.56 -14.33 -9.39
N VAL A 557 32.42 -14.48 -10.09
CA VAL A 557 32.38 -14.82 -11.52
C VAL A 557 33.17 -13.81 -12.34
N LYS A 558 32.92 -12.50 -12.11
CA LYS A 558 33.67 -11.44 -12.78
C LYS A 558 35.17 -11.55 -12.55
N ASP A 559 35.62 -11.79 -11.30
CA ASP A 559 37.02 -11.90 -10.96
C ASP A 559 37.69 -13.14 -11.58
N LEU A 560 36.99 -14.27 -11.66
CA LEU A 560 37.47 -15.49 -12.33
C LEU A 560 37.66 -15.28 -13.83
N LEU A 561 36.70 -14.61 -14.48
CA LEU A 561 36.78 -14.34 -15.92
C LEU A 561 37.86 -13.32 -16.27
N LEU A 562 38.09 -12.31 -15.44
CA LEU A 562 39.10 -11.26 -15.71
C LEU A 562 40.51 -11.70 -15.36
N LYS A 563 40.72 -12.53 -14.34
CA LYS A 563 42.06 -12.85 -13.83
C LYS A 563 42.61 -14.19 -14.28
N SER A 564 41.87 -14.98 -15.06
CA SER A 564 42.22 -16.31 -15.56
C SER A 564 42.81 -17.26 -14.52
N LYS A 565 42.66 -16.97 -13.20
CA LYS A 565 43.14 -17.78 -12.10
C LYS A 565 42.07 -18.75 -11.62
N LYS A 566 42.26 -20.04 -11.84
CA LYS A 566 41.44 -21.13 -11.27
C LYS A 566 41.75 -21.36 -9.79
N SER A 567 41.69 -20.34 -8.94
CA SER A 567 41.91 -20.53 -7.50
C SER A 567 40.56 -20.39 -6.77
N ARG A 568 40.29 -21.28 -5.81
CA ARG A 568 39.13 -21.22 -4.93
C ARG A 568 39.11 -19.89 -4.19
N THR A 569 38.04 -19.12 -4.34
CA THR A 569 37.85 -17.85 -3.64
C THR A 569 37.17 -18.11 -2.31
N SER A 570 37.86 -17.81 -1.20
CA SER A 570 37.30 -17.90 0.15
C SER A 570 36.79 -16.54 0.62
N ILE A 571 35.52 -16.46 0.96
CA ILE A 571 34.88 -15.28 1.50
C ILE A 571 34.78 -15.44 3.02
N THR A 572 35.40 -14.51 3.72
CA THR A 572 35.47 -14.46 5.19
C THR A 572 35.07 -13.09 5.68
N GLU A 573 34.90 -12.92 6.99
CA GLU A 573 34.58 -11.65 7.65
C GLU A 573 35.55 -10.54 7.27
N LYS A 574 36.85 -10.90 7.10
CA LYS A 574 37.94 -9.93 6.82
C LYS A 574 37.94 -9.36 5.40
N ASN A 575 37.31 -10.05 4.45
CA ASN A 575 37.29 -9.62 3.04
C ASN A 575 35.90 -9.34 2.48
N LEU A 576 34.87 -9.38 3.33
CA LEU A 576 33.47 -9.22 2.93
C LEU A 576 33.20 -7.82 2.35
N ASP A 577 33.83 -6.80 2.88
CA ASP A 577 33.77 -5.41 2.45
C ASP A 577 34.19 -5.21 0.97
N LYS A 578 35.12 -6.00 0.45
CA LYS A 578 35.54 -5.99 -0.98
C LYS A 578 34.36 -6.38 -1.91
N TYR A 579 33.47 -7.25 -1.42
CA TYR A 579 32.36 -7.77 -2.20
C TYR A 579 31.07 -6.96 -1.98
N LEU A 580 30.79 -6.55 -0.76
CA LEU A 580 29.52 -5.90 -0.40
C LEU A 580 29.65 -4.39 -0.22
N GLY A 581 30.86 -3.90 0.02
CA GLY A 581 31.12 -2.49 0.33
C GLY A 581 31.02 -2.20 1.82
N VAL A 582 30.78 -0.95 2.17
CA VAL A 582 30.71 -0.48 3.56
C VAL A 582 29.53 -1.15 4.29
N ARG A 583 29.71 -1.45 5.55
CA ARG A 583 28.63 -1.94 6.42
C ARG A 583 27.50 -0.93 6.45
N ARG A 584 26.26 -1.39 6.24
CA ARG A 584 25.08 -0.54 6.13
C ARG A 584 24.36 -0.34 7.45
N PHE A 585 24.47 -1.33 8.33
CA PHE A 585 23.77 -1.35 9.61
C PHE A 585 24.78 -1.53 10.74
N SER A 586 24.49 -0.93 11.89
CA SER A 586 25.22 -1.19 13.12
C SER A 586 24.53 -2.34 13.84
N TYR A 587 25.31 -3.27 14.37
CA TYR A 587 24.83 -4.35 15.23
C TYR A 587 25.17 -4.00 16.68
N GLY A 588 24.21 -4.22 17.60
CA GLY A 588 24.41 -3.91 19.01
C GLY A 588 24.22 -2.42 19.29
N MET A 589 23.02 -1.88 19.04
CA MET A 589 22.67 -0.49 19.39
C MET A 589 22.09 -0.35 20.81
N ALA A 590 22.28 -1.31 21.71
CA ALA A 590 22.17 -0.98 23.12
C ALA A 590 23.29 0.02 23.42
N GLU A 591 22.95 1.19 23.92
CA GLU A 591 23.96 2.22 24.23
C GLU A 591 24.92 1.73 25.27
N ASP A 592 26.17 2.18 25.16
CA ASP A 592 27.25 1.76 26.05
C ASP A 592 27.16 2.38 27.46
N SER A 593 26.23 3.31 27.69
CA SER A 593 26.08 4.05 28.96
C SER A 593 24.65 4.36 29.35
N ASP A 594 24.40 4.29 30.64
CA ASP A 594 23.10 4.64 31.23
C ASP A 594 22.82 6.14 31.06
N GLN A 595 21.66 6.49 30.52
CA GLN A 595 21.28 7.87 30.15
C GLN A 595 20.05 8.33 30.93
N ILE A 596 20.01 9.62 31.24
CA ILE A 596 18.83 10.26 31.83
C ILE A 596 17.84 10.61 30.71
N GLY A 597 16.58 10.20 30.88
CA GLY A 597 15.51 10.52 29.94
C GLY A 597 15.54 9.73 28.64
N GLN A 598 16.38 8.69 28.54
CA GLN A 598 16.50 7.87 27.36
C GLN A 598 16.18 6.41 27.69
N VAL A 599 15.32 5.79 26.88
CA VAL A 599 14.82 4.41 27.07
C VAL A 599 14.90 3.67 25.75
N THR A 600 15.28 2.42 25.83
CA THR A 600 15.20 1.49 24.70
C THR A 600 13.83 0.79 24.70
N GLY A 601 12.96 1.15 23.77
CA GLY A 601 11.71 0.47 23.50
C GLY A 601 11.85 -0.63 22.45
N LEU A 602 10.82 -1.45 22.30
CA LEU A 602 10.74 -2.49 21.28
C LEU A 602 9.54 -2.24 20.37
N ALA A 603 9.82 -2.06 19.09
CA ALA A 603 8.81 -1.88 18.05
C ALA A 603 8.68 -3.12 17.18
N TRP A 604 7.47 -3.33 16.64
CA TRP A 604 7.20 -4.28 15.57
C TRP A 604 7.00 -3.52 14.26
N THR A 605 7.59 -4.02 13.20
CA THR A 605 7.45 -3.50 11.84
C THR A 605 7.19 -4.63 10.85
N GLU A 606 6.72 -4.32 9.66
CA GLU A 606 6.50 -5.33 8.60
C GLU A 606 7.78 -6.10 8.21
N VAL A 607 8.96 -5.54 8.50
CA VAL A 607 10.26 -6.18 8.24
C VAL A 607 10.82 -6.92 9.46
N GLY A 608 10.10 -6.94 10.57
CA GLY A 608 10.46 -7.61 11.83
C GLY A 608 10.46 -6.67 13.01
N GLY A 609 11.06 -7.08 14.13
CA GLY A 609 11.21 -6.25 15.32
C GLY A 609 12.41 -5.31 15.21
N GLU A 610 12.30 -4.13 15.83
CA GLU A 610 13.35 -3.09 15.90
C GLU A 610 13.49 -2.54 17.32
N LEU A 611 14.71 -2.07 17.65
CA LEU A 611 14.93 -1.26 18.83
C LEU A 611 14.47 0.17 18.54
N LEU A 612 13.77 0.76 19.50
CA LEU A 612 13.22 2.10 19.41
C LEU A 612 13.81 2.95 20.53
N THR A 613 14.63 3.92 20.22
CA THR A 613 15.11 4.88 21.21
C THR A 613 14.01 5.90 21.50
N ILE A 614 13.70 6.11 22.76
CA ILE A 614 12.74 7.12 23.26
C ILE A 614 13.53 8.11 24.10
N GLU A 615 13.56 9.36 23.71
CA GLU A 615 14.25 10.42 24.40
C GLU A 615 13.26 11.41 25.00
N THR A 616 13.51 11.85 26.21
CA THR A 616 12.71 12.86 26.90
C THR A 616 13.60 13.95 27.45
N ALA A 617 13.30 15.20 27.09
CA ALA A 617 13.92 16.37 27.65
C ALA A 617 12.89 17.21 28.44
N VAL A 618 13.30 17.69 29.58
CA VAL A 618 12.52 18.60 30.43
C VAL A 618 13.21 19.95 30.43
N MET A 619 12.48 21.00 30.09
CA MET A 619 13.01 22.36 30.01
C MET A 619 12.06 23.34 30.68
N PRO A 620 12.55 24.51 31.20
CA PRO A 620 11.67 25.54 31.73
C PRO A 620 10.62 25.97 30.70
N GLY A 621 9.36 26.03 31.12
CA GLY A 621 8.25 26.30 30.21
C GLY A 621 6.93 26.61 30.89
N LYS A 622 5.83 26.30 30.24
CA LYS A 622 4.44 26.56 30.70
C LYS A 622 3.60 25.29 30.79
N GLY A 623 4.22 24.14 30.96
CA GLY A 623 3.54 22.84 31.04
C GLY A 623 3.12 22.26 29.67
N LYS A 624 3.77 22.68 28.59
CA LYS A 624 3.48 22.14 27.26
C LYS A 624 4.09 20.75 27.10
N GLN A 625 3.37 19.89 26.38
CA GLN A 625 3.84 18.58 25.92
C GLN A 625 4.15 18.68 24.44
N LEU A 626 5.36 18.32 24.07
CA LEU A 626 5.85 18.32 22.70
C LEU A 626 6.22 16.90 22.32
N ALA A 627 5.71 16.43 21.18
CA ALA A 627 5.98 15.10 20.66
C ALA A 627 6.53 15.22 19.24
N THR A 628 7.70 14.63 18.97
CA THR A 628 8.35 14.65 17.66
C THR A 628 8.85 13.27 17.24
N GLY A 629 9.01 13.00 15.92
CA GLY A 629 9.46 11.73 15.39
C GLY A 629 8.47 11.04 14.45
N LYS A 630 7.56 11.78 13.77
CA LYS A 630 6.48 11.25 12.94
C LYS A 630 5.60 10.22 13.67
N LEU A 631 5.13 10.61 14.85
CA LEU A 631 4.29 9.77 15.68
C LEU A 631 2.82 9.83 15.21
N GLY A 632 2.18 8.66 15.10
CA GLY A 632 0.75 8.56 14.87
C GLY A 632 -0.08 8.93 16.10
N ASP A 633 -1.40 8.95 15.96
CA ASP A 633 -2.28 9.48 17.00
C ASP A 633 -2.33 8.56 18.23
N VAL A 634 -2.33 7.24 18.05
CA VAL A 634 -2.28 6.27 19.16
C VAL A 634 -1.01 6.46 20.02
N MET A 635 0.10 6.78 19.38
CA MET A 635 1.35 7.01 20.08
C MET A 635 1.37 8.34 20.85
N LYS A 636 0.69 9.38 20.33
CA LYS A 636 0.47 10.66 21.03
C LYS A 636 -0.43 10.48 22.26
N GLU A 637 -1.53 9.73 22.13
CA GLU A 637 -2.39 9.35 23.26
C GLU A 637 -1.61 8.60 24.36
N SER A 638 -0.70 7.69 23.96
CA SER A 638 0.18 6.99 24.88
C SER A 638 1.12 7.93 25.63
N ILE A 639 1.60 9.01 25.00
CA ILE A 639 2.38 10.05 25.66
C ILE A 639 1.54 10.78 26.70
N GLU A 640 0.32 11.18 26.36
CA GLU A 640 -0.59 11.84 27.30
C GLU A 640 -0.93 10.98 28.52
N ALA A 641 -1.18 9.68 28.28
CA ALA A 641 -1.37 8.70 29.34
C ALA A 641 -0.12 8.58 30.23
N ALA A 642 1.06 8.50 29.63
CA ALA A 642 2.33 8.38 30.35
C ALA A 642 2.61 9.61 31.23
N VAL A 643 2.38 10.83 30.72
CA VAL A 643 2.50 12.07 31.50
C VAL A 643 1.48 12.10 32.64
N THR A 644 0.26 11.65 32.40
CA THR A 644 -0.79 11.57 33.41
C THR A 644 -0.41 10.61 34.55
N VAL A 645 0.15 9.44 34.21
CA VAL A 645 0.66 8.47 35.21
C VAL A 645 1.81 9.04 36.01
N ALA A 646 2.79 9.68 35.36
CA ALA A 646 3.90 10.34 36.05
C ALA A 646 3.42 11.43 37.02
N ARG A 647 2.45 12.24 36.57
CA ARG A 647 1.85 13.32 37.37
C ARG A 647 1.04 12.78 38.54
N SER A 648 0.26 11.73 38.37
CA SER A 648 -0.54 11.10 39.44
C SER A 648 0.34 10.49 40.52
N ARG A 649 1.55 10.04 40.20
CA ARG A 649 2.53 9.44 41.11
C ARG A 649 3.63 10.40 41.55
N ALA A 650 3.49 11.71 41.27
CA ALA A 650 4.53 12.70 41.52
C ALA A 650 5.09 12.62 42.96
N ASN A 651 4.22 12.56 43.98
CA ASN A 651 4.61 12.49 45.37
C ASN A 651 5.43 11.25 45.73
N ILE A 652 5.05 10.09 45.19
CA ILE A 652 5.73 8.80 45.41
C ILE A 652 7.08 8.80 44.70
N LEU A 653 7.17 9.48 43.55
CA LEU A 653 8.36 9.57 42.75
C LEU A 653 9.30 10.71 43.18
N GLY A 654 8.99 11.43 44.24
CA GLY A 654 9.80 12.58 44.68
C GLY A 654 9.81 13.75 43.72
N ILE A 655 8.77 13.90 42.89
CA ILE A 655 8.63 14.96 41.89
C ILE A 655 7.70 16.03 42.47
N ASP A 656 8.16 17.29 42.48
CA ASP A 656 7.30 18.42 42.80
C ASP A 656 6.22 18.59 41.71
N SER A 657 4.95 18.62 42.16
CA SER A 657 3.80 18.76 41.23
C SER A 657 3.81 20.06 40.42
N GLU A 658 4.52 21.08 40.85
CA GLU A 658 4.69 22.36 40.14
C GLU A 658 5.57 22.22 38.88
N VAL A 659 6.45 21.23 38.85
CA VAL A 659 7.33 20.98 37.70
C VAL A 659 6.51 20.77 36.42
N PHE A 660 5.35 20.09 36.52
CA PHE A 660 4.46 19.88 35.37
C PHE A 660 3.79 21.15 34.85
N GLN A 661 3.78 22.21 35.62
CA GLN A 661 3.23 23.52 35.21
C GLN A 661 4.33 24.50 34.78
N LYS A 662 5.54 24.37 35.35
CA LYS A 662 6.67 25.26 35.11
C LYS A 662 7.69 24.74 34.10
N SER A 663 7.49 23.50 33.60
CA SER A 663 8.40 22.88 32.64
C SER A 663 7.64 22.31 31.45
N ASP A 664 8.21 22.49 30.27
CA ASP A 664 7.77 21.81 29.07
C ASP A 664 8.47 20.45 28.96
N ILE A 665 7.72 19.42 28.57
CA ILE A 665 8.22 18.06 28.38
C ILE A 665 8.25 17.79 26.89
N HIS A 666 9.42 17.49 26.36
CA HIS A 666 9.61 17.14 24.97
C HIS A 666 10.00 15.67 24.85
N ILE A 667 9.13 14.88 24.22
CA ILE A 667 9.40 13.49 23.88
C ILE A 667 9.78 13.40 22.41
N HIS A 668 10.92 12.81 22.14
CA HIS A 668 11.43 12.59 20.79
C HIS A 668 11.67 11.10 20.55
N VAL A 669 11.21 10.61 19.41
CA VAL A 669 11.53 9.26 18.94
C VAL A 669 12.29 9.40 17.62
N PRO A 670 13.61 9.20 17.61
CA PRO A 670 14.46 9.35 16.42
C PRO A 670 13.99 8.52 15.22
N GLU A 671 14.65 8.70 14.06
CA GLU A 671 14.29 8.09 12.77
C GLU A 671 12.95 8.61 12.18
N GLY A 672 12.83 9.93 12.05
CA GLY A 672 11.65 10.61 11.48
C GLY A 672 11.30 10.26 10.03
N ALA A 673 12.12 9.45 9.34
CA ALA A 673 11.79 8.95 8.00
C ALA A 673 10.70 7.87 8.01
N THR A 674 10.58 7.10 9.11
CA THR A 674 9.61 6.01 9.26
C THR A 674 8.46 6.45 10.16
N PRO A 675 7.21 6.43 9.71
CA PRO A 675 6.04 6.66 10.57
C PRO A 675 5.99 5.61 11.68
N LYS A 676 5.67 6.04 12.89
CA LYS A 676 5.56 5.17 14.08
C LYS A 676 4.20 5.38 14.71
N ASP A 677 3.48 4.28 14.92
CA ASP A 677 2.20 4.30 15.61
C ASP A 677 2.01 3.02 16.43
N GLY A 678 1.26 3.12 17.50
CA GLY A 678 0.90 2.00 18.35
C GLY A 678 1.08 2.26 19.85
N PRO A 679 0.31 1.58 20.71
CA PRO A 679 0.28 1.82 22.15
C PRO A 679 1.44 1.17 22.92
N SER A 680 2.19 0.26 22.30
CA SER A 680 3.17 -0.62 22.96
C SER A 680 4.45 0.07 23.46
N ALA A 681 4.62 1.37 23.20
CA ALA A 681 5.71 2.19 23.70
C ALA A 681 5.36 2.92 25.04
N GLY A 682 4.14 2.78 25.54
CA GLY A 682 3.62 3.53 26.68
C GLY A 682 4.47 3.42 27.94
N ILE A 683 4.90 2.22 28.32
CA ILE A 683 5.77 2.04 29.51
C ILE A 683 7.15 2.66 29.28
N GLY A 684 7.70 2.61 28.07
CA GLY A 684 8.97 3.22 27.73
C GLY A 684 8.90 4.75 27.81
N MET A 685 7.82 5.34 27.29
CA MET A 685 7.59 6.80 27.37
C MET A 685 7.43 7.25 28.82
N CYS A 686 6.67 6.50 29.62
CA CYS A 686 6.48 6.79 31.04
C CYS A 686 7.81 6.74 31.80
N THR A 687 8.61 5.70 31.58
CA THR A 687 9.93 5.53 32.20
C THR A 687 10.89 6.66 31.80
N ALA A 688 10.92 7.05 30.52
CA ALA A 688 11.75 8.14 30.03
C ALA A 688 11.37 9.50 30.66
N ILE A 689 10.05 9.76 30.78
CA ILE A 689 9.54 10.98 31.42
C ILE A 689 9.94 11.02 32.91
N ILE A 690 9.74 9.91 33.62
CA ILE A 690 10.08 9.81 35.05
C ILE A 690 11.59 9.94 35.24
N SER A 691 12.40 9.27 34.43
CA SER A 691 13.85 9.42 34.46
C SER A 691 14.29 10.89 34.25
N ALA A 692 13.73 11.56 33.26
CA ALA A 692 14.07 12.98 32.99
C ALA A 692 13.66 13.92 34.13
N LEU A 693 12.51 13.67 34.78
CA LEU A 693 12.00 14.45 35.88
C LEU A 693 12.77 14.21 37.19
N THR A 694 13.10 12.94 37.48
CA THR A 694 13.83 12.54 38.70
C THR A 694 15.34 12.63 38.53
N LYS A 695 15.84 12.82 37.32
CA LYS A 695 17.27 12.80 36.96
C LYS A 695 17.97 11.50 37.33
N ILE A 696 17.24 10.41 37.31
CA ILE A 696 17.78 9.05 37.57
C ILE A 696 18.02 8.39 36.21
N PRO A 697 19.26 7.95 35.91
CA PRO A 697 19.55 7.29 34.65
C PRO A 697 18.78 5.99 34.46
N VAL A 698 18.41 5.70 33.23
CA VAL A 698 17.85 4.42 32.82
C VAL A 698 19.00 3.49 32.42
N ARG A 699 18.89 2.25 32.78
CA ARG A 699 19.88 1.21 32.45
C ARG A 699 19.89 0.95 30.94
N ALA A 700 21.04 1.04 30.34
CA ALA A 700 21.25 0.82 28.90
C ALA A 700 20.99 -0.63 28.46
N ASP A 701 21.20 -1.60 29.36
CA ASP A 701 21.04 -3.03 29.14
C ASP A 701 19.57 -3.50 29.19
N VAL A 702 18.60 -2.57 29.47
CA VAL A 702 17.18 -2.86 29.61
C VAL A 702 16.39 -2.33 28.42
N ALA A 703 15.62 -3.19 27.77
CA ALA A 703 14.60 -2.79 26.82
C ALA A 703 13.21 -3.13 27.33
N MET A 704 12.21 -2.40 26.88
CA MET A 704 10.84 -2.61 27.37
C MET A 704 9.79 -2.45 26.28
N THR A 705 8.64 -3.09 26.49
CA THR A 705 7.46 -2.93 25.66
C THR A 705 6.21 -3.19 26.49
N GLY A 706 5.19 -2.36 26.34
CA GLY A 706 3.92 -2.48 27.07
C GLY A 706 3.06 -1.24 26.82
N GLU A 707 1.77 -1.43 26.75
CA GLU A 707 0.80 -0.35 26.78
C GLU A 707 0.57 0.05 28.25
N ILE A 708 0.31 1.33 28.49
CA ILE A 708 0.11 1.85 29.83
C ILE A 708 -1.30 2.43 29.98
N THR A 709 -1.98 2.06 31.07
CA THR A 709 -3.25 2.67 31.46
C THR A 709 -3.02 3.91 32.34
N LEU A 710 -4.04 4.76 32.50
CA LEU A 710 -4.00 5.91 33.40
C LEU A 710 -3.73 5.54 34.88
N ARG A 711 -3.96 4.29 35.26
CA ARG A 711 -3.66 3.75 36.57
C ARG A 711 -2.24 3.23 36.72
N GLY A 712 -1.49 3.15 35.58
CA GLY A 712 -0.15 2.58 35.55
C GLY A 712 -0.12 1.07 35.40
N GLU A 713 -1.23 0.41 35.10
CA GLU A 713 -1.27 -1.00 34.75
C GLU A 713 -0.69 -1.20 33.34
N VAL A 714 0.08 -2.27 33.17
CA VAL A 714 0.77 -2.61 31.92
C VAL A 714 -0.06 -3.64 31.17
N LEU A 715 -0.59 -3.26 30.01
CA LEU A 715 -1.44 -4.09 29.19
C LEU A 715 -0.65 -4.88 28.14
N PRO A 716 -1.19 -6.02 27.66
CA PRO A 716 -0.54 -6.90 26.71
C PRO A 716 -0.35 -6.26 25.33
N ILE A 717 0.66 -6.73 24.61
CA ILE A 717 1.07 -6.24 23.30
C ILE A 717 1.15 -7.35 22.27
N GLY A 718 1.09 -6.98 20.99
CA GLY A 718 1.33 -7.88 19.87
C GLY A 718 2.78 -7.93 19.42
N GLY A 719 3.13 -8.99 18.66
CA GLY A 719 4.45 -9.12 18.02
C GLY A 719 5.59 -9.37 19.01
N LEU A 720 5.33 -10.07 20.12
CA LEU A 720 6.34 -10.32 21.16
C LEU A 720 7.55 -11.06 20.60
N LYS A 721 7.36 -12.05 19.73
CA LYS A 721 8.45 -12.84 19.16
C LYS A 721 9.43 -11.94 18.39
N GLU A 722 8.94 -11.10 17.52
CA GLU A 722 9.75 -10.19 16.71
C GLU A 722 10.48 -9.16 17.59
N LYS A 723 9.83 -8.67 18.63
CA LYS A 723 10.39 -7.73 19.60
C LYS A 723 11.53 -8.34 20.38
N LEU A 724 11.38 -9.58 20.89
CA LEU A 724 12.44 -10.29 21.59
C LEU A 724 13.61 -10.64 20.67
N LEU A 725 13.33 -10.98 19.40
CA LEU A 725 14.36 -11.17 18.39
C LEU A 725 15.15 -9.86 18.15
N ALA A 726 14.51 -8.72 18.16
CA ALA A 726 15.18 -7.42 18.03
C ALA A 726 16.04 -7.12 19.26
N ALA A 727 15.53 -7.34 20.46
CA ALA A 727 16.27 -7.17 21.69
C ALA A 727 17.55 -8.04 21.71
N HIS A 728 17.42 -9.32 21.36
CA HIS A 728 18.54 -10.23 21.27
C HIS A 728 19.58 -9.77 20.23
N ARG A 729 19.14 -9.34 19.06
CA ARG A 729 20.04 -8.79 18.02
C ARG A 729 20.72 -7.50 18.46
N GLY A 730 20.01 -6.66 19.22
CA GLY A 730 20.51 -5.40 19.75
C GLY A 730 21.49 -5.55 20.89
N GLY A 731 21.70 -6.75 21.41
CA GLY A 731 22.62 -6.99 22.54
C GLY A 731 22.05 -6.59 23.90
N VAL A 732 20.74 -6.41 24.02
CA VAL A 732 20.02 -6.12 25.27
C VAL A 732 20.12 -7.33 26.18
N ALA A 733 20.39 -7.12 27.48
CA ALA A 733 20.46 -8.20 28.45
C ALA A 733 19.10 -8.50 29.12
N THR A 734 18.32 -7.48 29.41
CA THR A 734 17.04 -7.60 30.12
C THR A 734 15.90 -7.03 29.29
N VAL A 735 14.81 -7.77 29.16
CA VAL A 735 13.59 -7.29 28.48
C VAL A 735 12.41 -7.32 29.45
N VAL A 736 11.72 -6.18 29.56
CA VAL A 736 10.51 -6.01 30.37
C VAL A 736 9.30 -6.12 29.47
N ILE A 737 8.39 -7.06 29.80
CA ILE A 737 7.17 -7.35 29.04
C ILE A 737 5.95 -7.36 29.96
N PRO A 738 4.73 -7.16 29.43
CA PRO A 738 3.51 -7.30 30.22
C PRO A 738 3.32 -8.73 30.76
N ALA A 739 2.82 -8.88 31.98
CA ALA A 739 2.57 -10.19 32.59
C ALA A 739 1.61 -11.07 31.78
N GLU A 740 0.61 -10.48 31.14
CA GLU A 740 -0.33 -11.21 30.27
C GLU A 740 0.30 -11.82 29.01
N ASN A 741 1.47 -11.33 28.59
CA ASN A 741 2.25 -11.90 27.50
C ASN A 741 3.16 -13.06 27.90
N GLU A 742 3.16 -13.48 29.19
CA GLU A 742 3.92 -14.64 29.63
C GLU A 742 3.53 -15.92 28.87
N LYS A 743 2.25 -16.08 28.53
CA LYS A 743 1.73 -17.18 27.70
C LYS A 743 2.40 -17.23 26.30
N ASP A 744 2.74 -16.08 25.75
CA ASP A 744 3.33 -15.97 24.40
C ASP A 744 4.80 -16.43 24.39
N LEU A 745 5.45 -16.53 25.57
CA LEU A 745 6.80 -17.06 25.71
C LEU A 745 6.91 -18.54 25.30
N ALA A 746 5.81 -19.28 25.30
CA ALA A 746 5.76 -20.64 24.78
C ALA A 746 6.12 -20.72 23.27
N GLU A 747 5.93 -19.62 22.54
CA GLU A 747 6.24 -19.55 21.10
C GLU A 747 7.67 -19.07 20.80
N ILE A 748 8.41 -18.64 21.83
CA ILE A 748 9.77 -18.10 21.67
C ILE A 748 10.79 -19.23 21.65
N PRO A 749 11.73 -19.25 20.69
CA PRO A 749 12.80 -20.24 20.67
C PRO A 749 13.66 -20.24 21.93
N GLU A 750 14.04 -21.45 22.39
CA GLU A 750 14.79 -21.62 23.63
C GLU A 750 16.16 -20.92 23.65
N ASN A 751 16.83 -20.84 22.49
CA ASN A 751 18.11 -20.12 22.37
C ASN A 751 17.97 -18.61 22.69
N ILE A 752 16.81 -18.00 22.43
CA ILE A 752 16.55 -16.59 22.75
C ILE A 752 16.23 -16.45 24.25
N LYS A 753 15.38 -17.34 24.78
CA LYS A 753 15.04 -17.32 26.21
C LYS A 753 16.25 -17.49 27.12
N ARG A 754 17.26 -18.27 26.70
CA ARG A 754 18.48 -18.45 27.48
C ARG A 754 19.41 -17.22 27.47
N ASN A 755 19.34 -16.40 26.43
CA ASN A 755 20.25 -15.26 26.25
C ASN A 755 19.64 -13.92 26.69
N LEU A 756 18.35 -13.91 27.05
CA LEU A 756 17.62 -12.71 27.51
C LEU A 756 17.03 -12.95 28.90
N ALA A 757 17.25 -12.04 29.82
CA ALA A 757 16.53 -12.00 31.09
C ALA A 757 15.15 -11.37 30.85
N ILE A 758 14.12 -12.18 30.62
CA ILE A 758 12.76 -11.71 30.40
C ILE A 758 12.05 -11.49 31.70
N LYS A 759 11.55 -10.29 31.97
CA LYS A 759 10.82 -9.91 33.20
C LYS A 759 9.39 -9.55 32.86
N CYS A 760 8.46 -10.32 33.45
CA CYS A 760 7.01 -10.06 33.31
C CYS A 760 6.58 -9.09 34.39
N VAL A 761 5.89 -7.99 34.02
CA VAL A 761 5.45 -6.92 34.93
C VAL A 761 3.98 -6.62 34.74
N ARG A 762 3.32 -6.24 35.82
CA ARG A 762 1.91 -5.83 35.79
C ARG A 762 1.73 -4.34 36.02
N TRP A 763 2.63 -3.70 36.72
CA TRP A 763 2.54 -2.30 37.10
C TRP A 763 3.79 -1.52 36.65
N ILE A 764 3.60 -0.25 36.35
CA ILE A 764 4.70 0.65 35.94
C ILE A 764 5.77 0.76 37.06
N ASP A 765 5.36 0.62 38.32
CA ASP A 765 6.27 0.70 39.45
C ASP A 765 7.32 -0.43 39.40
N GLU A 766 6.92 -1.65 39.01
CA GLU A 766 7.83 -2.78 38.77
C GLU A 766 8.78 -2.51 37.57
N VAL A 767 8.27 -1.79 36.54
CA VAL A 767 9.12 -1.39 35.41
C VAL A 767 10.21 -0.44 35.85
N LEU A 768 9.86 0.54 36.70
CA LEU A 768 10.81 1.54 37.22
C LEU A 768 11.88 0.89 38.11
N GLU A 769 11.52 -0.09 38.93
CA GLU A 769 12.49 -0.86 39.74
C GLU A 769 13.52 -1.61 38.89
N LEU A 770 13.09 -2.13 37.71
CA LEU A 770 13.97 -2.88 36.81
C LEU A 770 14.80 -1.98 35.91
N ALA A 771 14.25 -0.85 35.49
CA ALA A 771 14.81 0.01 34.44
C ALA A 771 15.68 1.14 35.00
N LEU A 772 15.36 1.69 36.14
CA LEU A 772 16.14 2.80 36.73
C LEU A 772 17.33 2.29 37.53
N GLN A 773 18.43 3.04 37.58
CA GLN A 773 19.60 2.70 38.40
C GLN A 773 19.27 2.67 39.91
N ARG A 774 18.30 3.47 40.36
CA ARG A 774 17.77 3.47 41.73
C ARG A 774 16.30 3.86 41.70
N ILE A 775 15.57 3.38 42.71
CA ILE A 775 14.18 3.75 42.91
C ILE A 775 14.10 5.22 43.34
N PRO A 776 13.17 6.02 42.77
CA PRO A 776 12.91 7.40 43.26
C PRO A 776 12.51 7.40 44.74
N THR A 777 13.00 8.36 45.49
CA THR A 777 12.63 8.53 46.93
C THR A 777 11.39 9.40 47.04
N PRO A 778 10.31 8.96 47.72
CA PRO A 778 9.12 9.76 47.91
C PRO A 778 9.42 11.12 48.60
N LEU A 779 8.62 12.13 48.29
CA LEU A 779 8.69 13.42 49.02
C LEU A 779 8.41 13.22 50.50
N SER A 780 9.21 13.84 51.36
CA SER A 780 9.00 13.80 52.82
C SER A 780 7.70 14.53 53.21
N PRO A 781 7.08 14.18 54.33
CA PRO A 781 5.91 14.90 54.85
C PRO A 781 6.12 16.39 55.06
N ALA A 782 7.37 16.84 55.33
CA ALA A 782 7.75 18.25 55.45
C ALA A 782 7.69 18.95 54.06
N GLU A 783 8.29 18.35 53.05
CA GLU A 783 8.27 18.91 51.65
C GLU A 783 6.84 18.96 51.08
N LEU A 784 5.95 17.99 51.44
CA LEU A 784 4.53 18.02 51.09
C LEU A 784 3.78 19.15 51.82
N SER A 785 4.15 19.49 53.06
CA SER A 785 3.55 20.57 53.81
C SER A 785 4.00 21.95 53.29
N ASP A 786 5.26 22.10 52.90
CA ASP A 786 5.80 23.32 52.30
C ASP A 786 5.22 23.61 50.94
N ALA A 787 5.04 22.59 50.10
CA ALA A 787 4.36 22.69 48.83
C ALA A 787 2.85 23.03 48.95
N ALA A 788 2.21 22.59 50.05
CA ALA A 788 0.85 22.97 50.38
C ALA A 788 0.74 24.39 50.92
N ALA A 789 1.70 24.82 51.74
CA ALA A 789 1.75 26.16 52.29
C ALA A 789 2.02 27.24 51.21
N ALA A 790 2.92 26.98 50.25
CA ALA A 790 3.15 27.85 49.10
C ALA A 790 1.92 28.06 48.22
N LYS A 791 1.00 27.07 48.16
CA LYS A 791 -0.30 27.21 47.47
C LYS A 791 -1.31 28.09 48.17
N VAL A 792 -1.18 28.30 49.47
CA VAL A 792 -2.09 29.12 50.25
C VAL A 792 -1.69 30.59 50.23
N GLU A 793 -0.40 30.91 50.13
CA GLU A 793 0.09 32.30 50.04
C GLU A 793 -0.23 33.03 48.70
N VAL A 794 -0.51 32.34 47.64
CA VAL A 794 -0.84 32.94 46.31
C VAL A 794 -2.33 33.31 46.18
N LYS A 795 -3.18 33.04 47.16
CA LYS A 795 -4.61 33.38 47.15
C LYS A 795 -4.97 34.45 48.19
N GLN A 796 -4.37 35.59 48.16
CA GLN A 796 -4.99 36.84 48.70
C GLN A 796 -5.14 37.86 47.56
N PRO A 797 -6.36 38.05 47.00
CA PRO A 797 -6.64 39.23 46.21
C PRO A 797 -6.69 40.41 47.17
N GLY A 798 -5.76 41.34 47.02
CA GLY A 798 -5.85 42.59 47.72
C GLY A 798 -7.19 43.28 47.47
N VAL A 799 -7.98 43.41 48.51
CA VAL A 799 -9.13 44.31 48.53
C VAL A 799 -8.57 45.71 48.39
N VAL A 800 -8.69 46.34 47.25
CA VAL A 800 -8.56 47.77 47.07
C VAL A 800 -9.95 48.37 47.26
N ALA A 801 -10.12 48.95 48.39
CA ALA A 801 -11.24 49.90 48.63
C ALA A 801 -10.99 51.16 47.82
N HIS A 802 -11.89 51.50 46.91
CA HIS A 802 -12.41 52.79 46.66
C HIS A 802 -13.73 52.70 45.89
#